data_56054cbbf1681c99101d5eda3747a021
#
_entry.id   56054cbbf1681c99101d5eda3747a021
#
_cell.length_a   1.000
_cell.length_b   1.000
_cell.length_c   1.000
_cell.angle_alpha   90.00
_cell.angle_beta   90.00
_cell.angle_gamma   90.00
#
_symmetry.space_group_name_H-M   'P 1'
#
loop_
_entity.id
_entity.type
_entity.pdbx_description
1 polymer ?
#
loop_
_entity_poly.entity_id
_entity_poly.type
_entity_poly.pdbx_seq_one_letter_code
_entity_poly.pdbx_strand_id
1 'polypeptide(L)'
;ELGVSGGKTEAIKEFGVERIVSECKKVVEKFNKTWVEVDDLLGMSFNHEKAYWTFKDEFIEREWQVLKKAYENKILEEDFTVIAYCPSCQTSLSHAEVNQGYEEVKDPSLYYKVKLVNEDAFLIVWTTMPFTLVTDAMVGLNPDEDYVYVKVENETWVVGKTRLEEFMLEVKIEKYEIEKTVKGSEFEGKKYIHPLLELIPELNECAKLENYHVAVSEPFVDASTGSGLVHLSPANGEEDIKIANKRKVKIFNPINDEVKFTNQAGKYEGMFVRDADRPIVEDLKECNALVKIGKIKHKYPLCWRSHHPIVWLARRGWFYKLDRLDNKAIDAAESVEYFFEQPKNRFLGIIKERHPWCISRERIWGCPLPVWNCEDCGEKNWFFTRKEIVDASDQLPDGPDFELHRPWIDNITIKCKKCNSVKTKREEYVLDTWHNSGSAPFSSLTNEEYEKEIPAPFFTEGIDQTRGWAYTLLIENVILNNSATPPYKSFLFQGHVLDEKGGKMSKSKGNVLEGAELLEKYPVDLIRFYFMWKASPIEPLSFSTDELMSRPYQVINTLFNLHLYFQQNSQYDNFDNTNTIEWAKSNNSLTSPDIWLLSKLQKLIQKITEKNQTCKFHEGAKAIDDFIINNLSQIYIPITRGELWDESEEKKNRRLAIYAVLNEVLKTLDILIHPFCPYTSEHLYQTVFEGKQSILLDKWPQYEESLVNEKIEESFDIMKDVVSISSAARMKGKLKRRWPLNEAQICVKKNQKIKLESLSDLLKSQLNVEKFNIVETEKESGLEQLLELKELGLPVKSTLELERKKIGPKAKQHMGKLVSTFSETDPDKIILSIQKDGKYDFKIDDEIISLDKEDFIVDFDSKDNFAVSKREGFVVFISTSRNKEMMAKGLVKDIARRLQTLRKERGYNPTDVLEVASILELD
;
A
#
# COMPACT_ATOMS: atom_id res chain seq x y z
N GLU A 1 22.02 -3.89 -23.73
CA GLU A 1 22.46 -5.08 -24.50
C GLU A 1 23.38 -4.72 -25.67
N LEU A 2 23.24 -3.56 -26.32
CA LEU A 2 24.17 -3.11 -27.37
C LEU A 2 25.50 -2.57 -26.84
N GLY A 3 25.67 -2.41 -25.53
CA GLY A 3 26.92 -1.92 -24.93
C GLY A 3 27.18 -0.43 -25.16
N VAL A 4 26.16 0.37 -25.47
CA VAL A 4 26.27 1.81 -25.72
C VAL A 4 26.62 2.51 -24.41
N SER A 5 27.71 3.25 -24.39
CA SER A 5 28.14 4.05 -23.24
C SER A 5 27.62 5.50 -23.27
N GLY A 6 27.08 5.94 -24.40
CA GLY A 6 26.63 7.31 -24.66
C GLY A 6 25.10 7.45 -24.68
N GLY A 7 24.62 8.67 -24.96
CA GLY A 7 23.22 9.00 -25.08
C GLY A 7 22.58 8.50 -26.39
N LYS A 8 21.28 8.82 -26.58
CA LYS A 8 20.51 8.48 -27.80
C LYS A 8 21.20 8.89 -29.11
N THR A 9 21.76 10.09 -29.15
CA THR A 9 22.43 10.63 -30.35
C THR A 9 23.63 9.80 -30.77
N GLU A 10 24.44 9.33 -29.84
CA GLU A 10 25.59 8.46 -30.11
C GLU A 10 25.13 7.07 -30.56
N ALA A 11 24.11 6.49 -29.90
CA ALA A 11 23.55 5.20 -30.28
C ALA A 11 23.01 5.21 -31.73
N ILE A 12 22.32 6.27 -32.14
CA ILE A 12 21.85 6.42 -33.54
C ILE A 12 23.01 6.48 -34.51
N LYS A 13 24.09 7.23 -34.19
CA LYS A 13 25.28 7.34 -35.07
C LYS A 13 25.98 6.00 -35.22
N GLU A 14 26.06 5.20 -34.15
CA GLU A 14 26.81 3.95 -34.15
C GLU A 14 26.03 2.79 -34.79
N PHE A 15 24.72 2.66 -34.47
CA PHE A 15 23.94 1.47 -34.85
C PHE A 15 22.84 1.74 -35.87
N GLY A 16 22.42 2.97 -36.04
CA GLY A 16 21.27 3.33 -36.87
C GLY A 16 19.91 2.98 -36.20
N VAL A 17 18.85 3.65 -36.64
CA VAL A 17 17.51 3.51 -36.05
C VAL A 17 16.94 2.10 -36.22
N GLU A 18 17.06 1.53 -37.41
CA GLU A 18 16.51 0.20 -37.77
C GLU A 18 17.06 -0.91 -36.85
N ARG A 19 18.38 -0.94 -36.64
CA ARG A 19 19.03 -1.94 -35.80
C ARG A 19 18.60 -1.79 -34.35
N ILE A 20 18.50 -0.55 -33.82
CA ILE A 20 18.04 -0.29 -32.47
C ILE A 20 16.61 -0.82 -32.28
N VAL A 21 15.70 -0.53 -33.21
CA VAL A 21 14.31 -1.00 -33.16
C VAL A 21 14.23 -2.52 -33.22
N SER A 22 15.02 -3.14 -34.08
CA SER A 22 15.08 -4.62 -34.20
C SER A 22 15.54 -5.28 -32.90
N GLU A 23 16.56 -4.73 -32.24
CA GLU A 23 17.03 -5.25 -30.96
C GLU A 23 16.00 -5.01 -29.83
N CYS A 24 15.28 -3.89 -29.85
CA CYS A 24 14.17 -3.67 -28.91
C CYS A 24 13.08 -4.74 -29.05
N LYS A 25 12.68 -5.10 -30.27
CA LYS A 25 11.72 -6.19 -30.50
C LYS A 25 12.19 -7.52 -29.91
N LYS A 26 13.44 -7.90 -30.16
CA LYS A 26 14.03 -9.13 -29.60
C LYS A 26 14.04 -9.15 -28.07
N VAL A 27 14.35 -8.02 -27.44
CA VAL A 27 14.35 -7.89 -25.97
C VAL A 27 12.94 -8.11 -25.42
N VAL A 28 11.92 -7.48 -26.02
CA VAL A 28 10.52 -7.63 -25.60
C VAL A 28 10.07 -9.10 -25.76
N GLU A 29 10.37 -9.74 -26.90
CA GLU A 29 10.02 -11.15 -27.13
C GLU A 29 10.70 -12.10 -26.14
N LYS A 30 11.98 -11.85 -25.81
CA LYS A 30 12.73 -12.64 -24.81
C LYS A 30 12.08 -12.59 -23.43
N PHE A 31 11.74 -11.38 -22.95
CA PHE A 31 11.18 -11.22 -21.61
C PHE A 31 9.72 -11.67 -21.52
N ASN A 32 8.97 -11.67 -22.63
CA ASN A 32 7.59 -12.15 -22.64
C ASN A 32 7.49 -13.62 -22.18
N LYS A 33 8.42 -14.48 -22.56
CA LYS A 33 8.43 -15.89 -22.13
C LYS A 33 8.52 -16.02 -20.62
N THR A 34 9.41 -15.25 -20.00
CA THR A 34 9.57 -15.26 -18.53
C THR A 34 8.30 -14.75 -17.83
N TRP A 35 7.62 -13.75 -18.40
CA TRP A 35 6.35 -13.27 -17.85
C TRP A 35 5.27 -14.34 -17.89
N VAL A 36 5.09 -15.02 -19.02
CA VAL A 36 4.13 -16.13 -19.16
C VAL A 36 4.40 -17.23 -18.14
N GLU A 37 5.66 -17.65 -17.99
CA GLU A 37 6.07 -18.68 -17.02
C GLU A 37 5.75 -18.26 -15.56
N VAL A 38 5.97 -17.00 -15.20
CA VAL A 38 5.66 -16.48 -13.87
C VAL A 38 4.14 -16.37 -13.63
N ASP A 39 3.39 -15.93 -14.64
CA ASP A 39 1.92 -15.84 -14.56
C ASP A 39 1.30 -17.22 -14.34
N ASP A 40 1.77 -18.23 -15.08
CA ASP A 40 1.33 -19.63 -14.93
C ASP A 40 1.65 -20.15 -13.51
N LEU A 41 2.87 -19.91 -13.01
CA LEU A 41 3.26 -20.29 -11.65
C LEU A 41 2.41 -19.60 -10.58
N LEU A 42 2.06 -18.34 -10.78
CA LEU A 42 1.19 -17.60 -9.86
C LEU A 42 -0.27 -18.05 -9.89
N GLY A 43 -0.65 -18.93 -10.81
CA GLY A 43 -2.03 -19.39 -10.99
C GLY A 43 -2.93 -18.29 -11.56
N MET A 44 -2.38 -17.46 -12.46
CA MET A 44 -3.15 -16.45 -13.18
C MET A 44 -3.89 -17.10 -14.35
N SER A 45 -5.12 -16.65 -14.63
CA SER A 45 -5.97 -17.19 -15.69
C SER A 45 -5.95 -16.33 -16.95
N PHE A 46 -4.76 -15.91 -17.40
CA PHE A 46 -4.61 -15.07 -18.58
C PHE A 46 -4.64 -15.91 -19.86
N ASN A 47 -5.27 -15.38 -20.92
CA ASN A 47 -5.19 -15.94 -22.26
C ASN A 47 -3.99 -15.34 -22.99
N HIS A 48 -2.82 -15.93 -22.84
CA HIS A 48 -1.57 -15.46 -23.46
C HIS A 48 -1.57 -15.53 -24.99
N GLU A 49 -2.41 -16.36 -25.61
CA GLU A 49 -2.54 -16.42 -27.07
C GLU A 49 -3.20 -15.17 -27.64
N LYS A 50 -4.04 -14.51 -26.86
CA LYS A 50 -4.69 -13.23 -27.22
C LYS A 50 -3.93 -11.99 -26.75
N ALA A 51 -2.68 -12.12 -26.31
CA ALA A 51 -1.87 -10.99 -25.92
C ALA A 51 -1.66 -10.01 -27.08
N TYR A 52 -1.87 -8.73 -26.83
CA TYR A 52 -1.59 -7.67 -27.80
C TYR A 52 -0.19 -7.11 -27.63
N TRP A 53 0.33 -6.51 -28.70
CA TRP A 53 1.65 -5.92 -28.74
C TRP A 53 1.58 -4.47 -29.25
N THR A 54 2.00 -3.51 -28.44
CA THR A 54 1.88 -2.08 -28.74
C THR A 54 2.70 -1.62 -29.95
N PHE A 55 3.68 -2.40 -30.40
CA PHE A 55 4.49 -2.11 -31.58
C PHE A 55 3.95 -2.74 -32.88
N LYS A 56 2.84 -3.47 -32.82
CA LYS A 56 2.19 -4.01 -34.02
C LYS A 56 1.34 -2.96 -34.71
N ASP A 57 1.30 -3.04 -36.02
CA ASP A 57 0.62 -2.06 -36.87
C ASP A 57 -0.87 -1.91 -36.55
N GLU A 58 -1.54 -3.01 -36.18
CA GLU A 58 -2.95 -3.01 -35.81
C GLU A 58 -3.20 -2.16 -34.55
N PHE A 59 -2.31 -2.29 -33.56
CA PHE A 59 -2.39 -1.47 -32.34
C PHE A 59 -2.09 0.00 -32.62
N ILE A 60 -1.02 0.28 -33.36
CA ILE A 60 -0.60 1.64 -33.73
C ILE A 60 -1.73 2.37 -34.48
N GLU A 61 -2.32 1.73 -35.47
CA GLU A 61 -3.39 2.36 -36.25
C GLU A 61 -4.66 2.63 -35.43
N ARG A 62 -4.98 1.74 -34.49
CA ARG A 62 -6.09 1.97 -33.55
C ARG A 62 -5.77 3.06 -32.54
N GLU A 63 -4.56 3.11 -32.01
CA GLU A 63 -4.12 4.19 -31.11
C GLU A 63 -4.22 5.57 -31.80
N TRP A 64 -3.91 5.65 -33.07
CA TRP A 64 -4.11 6.89 -33.84
C TRP A 64 -5.57 7.34 -33.94
N GLN A 65 -6.56 6.49 -33.70
CA GLN A 65 -7.95 6.93 -33.65
C GLN A 65 -8.24 7.78 -32.40
N VAL A 66 -7.53 7.53 -31.29
CA VAL A 66 -7.60 8.38 -30.09
C VAL A 66 -7.03 9.77 -30.41
N LEU A 67 -5.87 9.82 -31.08
CA LEU A 67 -5.31 11.09 -31.61
C LEU A 67 -6.25 11.82 -32.54
N LYS A 68 -6.90 11.10 -33.48
CA LYS A 68 -7.88 11.66 -34.39
C LYS A 68 -9.03 12.34 -33.65
N LYS A 69 -9.57 11.67 -32.64
CA LYS A 69 -10.65 12.24 -31.81
C LYS A 69 -10.19 13.48 -31.04
N ALA A 70 -8.97 13.44 -30.47
CA ALA A 70 -8.39 14.60 -29.81
C ALA A 70 -8.17 15.78 -30.78
N TYR A 71 -7.72 15.49 -32.03
CA TYR A 71 -7.52 16.49 -33.07
C TYR A 71 -8.86 17.11 -33.53
N GLU A 72 -9.86 16.29 -33.85
CA GLU A 72 -11.20 16.71 -34.25
C GLU A 72 -11.89 17.59 -33.18
N ASN A 73 -11.72 17.24 -31.91
CA ASN A 73 -12.29 17.97 -30.77
C ASN A 73 -11.39 19.15 -30.30
N LYS A 74 -10.32 19.47 -31.01
CA LYS A 74 -9.38 20.57 -30.71
C LYS A 74 -8.72 20.43 -29.31
N ILE A 75 -8.61 19.21 -28.81
CA ILE A 75 -7.92 18.90 -27.56
C ILE A 75 -6.42 18.77 -27.81
N LEU A 76 -6.02 18.28 -29.00
CA LEU A 76 -4.63 18.14 -29.43
C LEU A 76 -4.12 19.45 -30.02
N GLU A 77 -3.00 19.97 -29.47
CA GLU A 77 -2.38 21.22 -29.89
C GLU A 77 -0.87 21.15 -29.79
N GLU A 78 -0.15 21.71 -30.78
CA GLU A 78 1.28 21.97 -30.65
C GLU A 78 1.49 23.22 -29.80
N ASP A 79 2.40 23.14 -28.83
CA ASP A 79 2.75 24.28 -27.97
C ASP A 79 4.26 24.39 -27.78
N PHE A 80 4.71 25.61 -27.52
CA PHE A 80 6.10 25.90 -27.13
C PHE A 80 6.08 26.36 -25.68
N THR A 81 6.42 25.46 -24.79
CA THR A 81 6.35 25.68 -23.34
C THR A 81 7.51 25.03 -22.61
N VAL A 82 7.72 25.39 -21.35
CA VAL A 82 8.72 24.74 -20.50
C VAL A 82 8.22 23.37 -20.08
N ILE A 83 9.02 22.36 -20.40
CA ILE A 83 8.77 20.96 -20.03
C ILE A 83 9.99 20.38 -19.33
N ALA A 84 9.74 19.40 -18.48
CA ALA A 84 10.80 18.62 -17.87
C ALA A 84 11.54 17.80 -18.93
N TYR A 85 12.85 17.84 -18.93
CA TYR A 85 13.70 17.16 -19.90
C TYR A 85 14.81 16.38 -19.23
N CYS A 86 15.03 15.14 -19.67
CA CYS A 86 16.12 14.30 -19.18
C CYS A 86 17.35 14.42 -20.07
N PRO A 87 18.49 14.96 -19.57
CA PRO A 87 19.71 15.10 -20.38
C PRO A 87 20.31 13.75 -20.83
N SER A 88 20.21 12.74 -20.00
CA SER A 88 20.73 11.39 -20.28
C SER A 88 19.87 10.64 -21.31
N CYS A 89 18.55 10.67 -21.14
CA CYS A 89 17.62 10.04 -22.09
C CYS A 89 17.40 10.87 -23.34
N GLN A 90 17.75 12.16 -23.35
CA GLN A 90 17.52 13.14 -24.40
C GLN A 90 16.06 13.15 -24.87
N THR A 91 15.14 13.27 -23.90
CA THR A 91 13.70 13.30 -24.16
C THR A 91 12.92 14.09 -23.11
N SER A 92 11.81 14.66 -23.53
CA SER A 92 10.83 15.32 -22.66
C SER A 92 10.13 14.30 -21.76
N LEU A 93 9.71 14.74 -20.57
CA LEU A 93 9.00 13.94 -19.57
C LEU A 93 7.64 14.58 -19.25
N SER A 94 6.64 13.76 -19.00
CA SER A 94 5.34 14.20 -18.49
C SER A 94 5.40 14.48 -16.98
N HIS A 95 4.42 15.24 -16.46
CA HIS A 95 4.28 15.42 -15.00
C HIS A 95 4.20 14.10 -14.24
N ALA A 96 3.56 13.07 -14.81
CA ALA A 96 3.49 11.75 -14.22
C ALA A 96 4.88 11.09 -14.07
N GLU A 97 5.74 11.21 -15.08
CA GLU A 97 7.10 10.68 -15.06
C GLU A 97 8.01 11.44 -14.06
N VAL A 98 7.86 12.76 -13.97
CA VAL A 98 8.61 13.61 -13.03
C VAL A 98 8.30 13.27 -11.58
N ASN A 99 7.02 13.01 -11.26
CA ASN A 99 6.58 12.73 -9.89
C ASN A 99 7.09 11.39 -9.33
N GLN A 100 7.65 10.51 -10.15
CA GLN A 100 8.17 9.21 -9.72
C GLN A 100 9.60 9.27 -9.15
N GLY A 101 10.32 10.38 -9.34
CA GLY A 101 11.76 10.44 -9.10
C GLY A 101 12.25 11.58 -8.21
N TYR A 102 11.54 11.96 -7.13
CA TYR A 102 12.03 13.01 -6.23
C TYR A 102 13.02 12.45 -5.20
N GLU A 103 14.21 13.08 -5.15
CA GLU A 103 15.22 12.81 -4.12
C GLU A 103 15.70 14.10 -3.45
N GLU A 104 16.27 13.97 -2.24
CA GLU A 104 16.90 15.11 -1.55
C GLU A 104 18.27 15.38 -2.15
N VAL A 105 18.43 16.56 -2.76
CA VAL A 105 19.71 17.02 -3.38
C VAL A 105 20.26 18.24 -2.66
N LYS A 106 21.54 18.52 -2.91
CA LYS A 106 22.21 19.74 -2.46
C LYS A 106 22.60 20.55 -3.68
N ASP A 107 21.88 21.65 -3.92
CA ASP A 107 22.18 22.58 -4.99
C ASP A 107 22.86 23.87 -4.49
N PRO A 108 23.60 24.60 -5.37
CA PRO A 108 24.08 25.92 -5.03
C PRO A 108 22.92 26.88 -4.78
N SER A 109 23.10 27.85 -3.90
CA SER A 109 22.18 28.95 -3.64
C SER A 109 22.96 30.23 -3.87
N LEU A 110 22.46 31.09 -4.72
CA LEU A 110 23.20 32.27 -5.22
C LEU A 110 22.38 33.54 -5.04
N TYR A 111 23.00 34.55 -4.41
CA TYR A 111 22.53 35.93 -4.41
C TYR A 111 23.43 36.76 -5.33
N TYR A 112 22.81 37.49 -6.25
CA TYR A 112 23.51 38.38 -7.14
C TYR A 112 22.76 39.72 -7.29
N LYS A 113 23.44 40.77 -7.76
CA LYS A 113 22.85 42.08 -7.90
C LYS A 113 22.80 42.54 -9.35
N VAL A 114 21.69 43.18 -9.72
CA VAL A 114 21.50 43.77 -11.03
C VAL A 114 21.24 45.30 -10.86
N LYS A 115 21.91 46.14 -11.65
CA LYS A 115 21.82 47.60 -11.49
C LYS A 115 20.58 48.16 -12.18
N LEU A 116 19.78 48.97 -11.50
CA LEU A 116 18.71 49.75 -12.12
C LEU A 116 19.28 50.83 -13.08
N VAL A 117 18.64 51.00 -14.25
CA VAL A 117 19.15 51.89 -15.27
C VAL A 117 19.05 53.36 -14.86
N ASN A 118 17.95 53.78 -14.25
CA ASN A 118 17.67 55.19 -13.92
C ASN A 118 17.81 55.50 -12.42
N GLU A 119 18.27 54.57 -11.62
CA GLU A 119 18.45 54.73 -10.19
C GLU A 119 19.82 54.17 -9.76
N ASP A 120 20.46 54.81 -8.80
CA ASP A 120 21.71 54.30 -8.25
C ASP A 120 21.43 53.26 -7.18
N ALA A 121 20.77 52.20 -7.59
CA ALA A 121 20.37 51.09 -6.75
C ALA A 121 20.47 49.74 -7.47
N PHE A 122 20.63 48.67 -6.70
CA PHE A 122 20.73 47.32 -7.19
C PHE A 122 19.55 46.46 -6.68
N LEU A 123 18.88 45.75 -7.56
CA LEU A 123 17.97 44.65 -7.17
C LEU A 123 18.79 43.46 -6.75
N ILE A 124 18.56 42.92 -5.55
CA ILE A 124 19.21 41.69 -5.08
C ILE A 124 18.34 40.50 -5.44
N VAL A 125 18.85 39.63 -6.30
CA VAL A 125 18.10 38.50 -6.86
C VAL A 125 18.65 37.20 -6.32
N TRP A 126 17.78 36.22 -6.13
CA TRP A 126 18.15 34.92 -5.63
C TRP A 126 17.78 33.81 -6.63
N THR A 127 18.69 32.80 -6.76
CA THR A 127 18.46 31.62 -7.59
C THR A 127 19.18 30.39 -7.03
N THR A 128 18.65 29.20 -7.32
CA THR A 128 19.28 27.88 -7.03
C THR A 128 19.88 27.25 -8.29
N MET A 129 19.69 27.88 -9.44
CA MET A 129 20.10 27.40 -10.76
C MET A 129 20.94 28.48 -11.49
N PRO A 130 22.24 28.61 -11.21
CA PRO A 130 23.05 29.67 -11.81
C PRO A 130 23.04 29.68 -13.34
N PHE A 131 22.97 28.54 -14.00
CA PHE A 131 22.95 28.44 -15.46
C PHE A 131 21.76 29.18 -16.10
N THR A 132 20.66 29.37 -15.36
CA THR A 132 19.47 30.07 -15.88
C THR A 132 19.68 31.57 -16.02
N LEU A 133 20.77 32.14 -15.47
CA LEU A 133 21.15 33.54 -15.73
C LEU A 133 21.48 33.78 -17.20
N VAL A 134 21.96 32.77 -17.94
CA VAL A 134 22.19 32.88 -19.39
C VAL A 134 20.91 33.20 -20.16
N THR A 135 19.77 32.82 -19.62
CA THR A 135 18.43 32.94 -20.23
C THR A 135 17.51 33.89 -19.46
N ASP A 136 18.06 34.66 -18.51
CA ASP A 136 17.32 35.65 -17.73
C ASP A 136 16.72 36.77 -18.63
N ALA A 137 15.45 37.07 -18.42
CA ALA A 137 14.75 38.08 -19.20
C ALA A 137 14.06 39.15 -18.35
N MET A 138 13.68 38.81 -17.10
CA MET A 138 12.95 39.73 -16.21
C MET A 138 13.30 39.44 -14.75
N VAL A 139 13.00 40.39 -13.86
CA VAL A 139 13.04 40.21 -12.40
C VAL A 139 11.63 40.38 -11.85
N GLY A 140 11.12 39.35 -11.16
CA GLY A 140 9.79 39.35 -10.55
C GLY A 140 9.78 39.91 -9.12
N LEU A 141 8.77 40.70 -8.80
CA LEU A 141 8.44 41.20 -7.46
C LEU A 141 6.95 41.00 -7.19
N ASN A 142 6.59 40.83 -5.93
CA ASN A 142 5.17 40.75 -5.56
C ASN A 142 4.57 42.15 -5.45
N PRO A 143 3.48 42.49 -6.20
CA PRO A 143 2.92 43.84 -6.22
C PRO A 143 2.45 44.38 -4.87
N ASP A 144 1.96 43.48 -4.01
CA ASP A 144 1.31 43.80 -2.74
C ASP A 144 2.27 43.82 -1.55
N GLU A 145 3.49 43.33 -1.73
CA GLU A 145 4.52 43.28 -0.68
C GLU A 145 5.38 44.56 -0.64
N ASP A 146 5.96 44.80 0.53
CA ASP A 146 6.87 45.92 0.76
C ASP A 146 8.32 45.53 0.41
N TYR A 147 8.99 46.40 -0.31
CA TYR A 147 10.43 46.34 -0.63
C TYR A 147 11.16 47.56 -0.06
N VAL A 148 12.35 47.32 0.43
CA VAL A 148 13.15 48.34 1.08
C VAL A 148 14.42 48.68 0.28
N TYR A 149 14.69 49.97 0.14
CA TYR A 149 15.99 50.47 -0.33
C TYR A 149 16.87 50.55 0.92
N VAL A 150 17.97 49.81 0.88
CA VAL A 150 18.86 49.66 2.05
C VAL A 150 20.27 50.10 1.64
N LYS A 151 20.79 51.05 2.38
CA LYS A 151 22.20 51.49 2.21
C LYS A 151 23.11 50.44 2.86
N VAL A 152 23.97 49.87 2.06
CA VAL A 152 24.99 48.91 2.45
C VAL A 152 26.35 49.45 1.95
N GLU A 153 27.20 49.92 2.85
CA GLU A 153 28.44 50.58 2.52
C GLU A 153 28.22 51.75 1.53
N ASN A 154 28.70 51.60 0.29
CA ASN A 154 28.59 52.62 -0.77
C ASN A 154 27.49 52.33 -1.80
N GLU A 155 26.69 51.24 -1.60
CA GLU A 155 25.66 50.81 -2.54
C GLU A 155 24.28 50.88 -1.88
N THR A 156 23.24 51.09 -2.68
CA THR A 156 21.85 50.97 -2.24
C THR A 156 21.28 49.69 -2.83
N TRP A 157 20.81 48.78 -1.96
CA TRP A 157 20.22 47.50 -2.33
C TRP A 157 18.71 47.50 -2.16
N VAL A 158 18.00 46.81 -3.03
CA VAL A 158 16.54 46.59 -2.94
C VAL A 158 16.31 45.13 -2.56
N VAL A 159 15.60 44.91 -1.45
CA VAL A 159 15.29 43.59 -0.87
C VAL A 159 13.86 43.59 -0.36
N GLY A 160 13.22 42.44 -0.33
CA GLY A 160 11.91 42.26 0.32
C GLY A 160 11.98 42.61 1.82
N LYS A 161 11.08 43.50 2.28
CA LYS A 161 11.08 43.96 3.68
C LYS A 161 10.97 42.81 4.68
N THR A 162 10.13 41.82 4.39
CA THR A 162 9.92 40.63 5.22
C THR A 162 11.18 39.78 5.41
N ARG A 163 12.09 39.84 4.40
CA ARG A 163 13.34 39.06 4.40
C ARG A 163 14.56 39.85 4.86
N LEU A 164 14.43 41.14 5.07
CA LEU A 164 15.59 42.04 5.27
C LEU A 164 16.53 41.56 6.39
N GLU A 165 16.01 41.36 7.58
CA GLU A 165 16.84 41.01 8.75
C GLU A 165 17.56 39.67 8.56
N GLU A 166 16.81 38.64 8.15
CA GLU A 166 17.38 37.31 7.89
C GLU A 166 18.38 37.32 6.74
N PHE A 167 18.06 38.04 5.66
CA PHE A 167 18.98 38.21 4.52
C PHE A 167 20.28 38.91 4.95
N MET A 168 20.22 40.02 5.70
CA MET A 168 21.42 40.76 6.17
C MET A 168 22.28 39.89 7.09
N LEU A 169 21.66 39.10 7.96
CA LEU A 169 22.35 38.09 8.79
C LEU A 169 23.02 37.03 7.91
N GLU A 170 22.29 36.52 6.91
CA GLU A 170 22.76 35.50 6.00
C GLU A 170 23.98 35.97 5.21
N VAL A 171 23.98 37.21 4.66
CA VAL A 171 25.10 37.84 3.93
C VAL A 171 26.18 38.43 4.84
N LYS A 172 26.00 38.35 6.17
CA LYS A 172 26.94 38.81 7.21
C LYS A 172 27.17 40.35 7.19
N ILE A 173 26.11 41.10 6.95
CA ILE A 173 26.12 42.57 7.00
C ILE A 173 25.47 43.03 8.31
N GLU A 174 26.28 43.60 9.20
CA GLU A 174 25.81 44.05 10.52
C GLU A 174 25.32 45.50 10.54
N LYS A 175 25.76 46.31 9.59
CA LYS A 175 25.43 47.76 9.52
C LYS A 175 24.78 48.09 8.21
N TYR A 176 23.55 48.50 8.26
CA TYR A 176 22.78 48.94 7.12
C TYR A 176 21.76 50.03 7.55
N GLU A 177 21.29 50.83 6.62
CA GLU A 177 20.29 51.88 6.87
C GLU A 177 19.17 51.76 5.82
N ILE A 178 17.93 51.78 6.26
CA ILE A 178 16.75 51.76 5.39
C ILE A 178 16.51 53.18 4.89
N GLU A 179 16.67 53.45 3.61
CA GLU A 179 16.44 54.75 3.02
C GLU A 179 14.96 55.01 2.71
N LYS A 180 14.25 54.04 2.16
CA LYS A 180 12.82 54.13 1.85
C LYS A 180 12.18 52.76 1.73
N THR A 181 10.86 52.69 1.91
CA THR A 181 10.04 51.51 1.65
C THR A 181 9.05 51.83 0.55
N VAL A 182 8.90 50.92 -0.41
CA VAL A 182 7.99 51.05 -1.56
C VAL A 182 7.24 49.72 -1.80
N LYS A 183 6.13 49.79 -2.50
CA LYS A 183 5.43 48.58 -2.94
C LYS A 183 6.09 47.93 -4.14
N GLY A 184 5.98 46.59 -4.26
CA GLY A 184 6.53 45.91 -5.44
C GLY A 184 5.93 46.37 -6.77
N SER A 185 4.69 46.87 -6.75
CA SER A 185 4.05 47.50 -7.92
C SER A 185 4.78 48.73 -8.48
N GLU A 186 5.59 49.44 -7.67
CA GLU A 186 6.37 50.59 -8.10
C GLU A 186 7.59 50.23 -8.97
N PHE A 187 7.95 48.95 -9.03
CA PHE A 187 9.04 48.46 -9.89
C PHE A 187 8.59 48.09 -11.29
N GLU A 188 7.28 48.04 -11.56
CA GLU A 188 6.76 47.62 -12.86
C GLU A 188 7.39 48.44 -14.01
N GLY A 189 8.02 47.70 -14.96
CA GLY A 189 8.65 48.31 -16.13
C GLY A 189 10.01 48.99 -15.91
N LYS A 190 10.55 49.02 -14.66
CA LYS A 190 11.92 49.52 -14.43
C LYS A 190 12.95 48.63 -15.10
N LYS A 191 13.81 49.20 -15.92
CA LYS A 191 14.93 48.49 -16.59
C LYS A 191 16.11 48.27 -15.66
N TYR A 192 16.76 47.11 -15.83
CA TYR A 192 18.01 46.81 -15.17
C TYR A 192 19.09 46.35 -16.15
N ILE A 193 20.35 46.45 -15.73
CA ILE A 193 21.52 45.98 -16.50
C ILE A 193 21.88 44.57 -16.00
N HIS A 194 21.77 43.57 -16.87
CA HIS A 194 22.19 42.24 -16.56
C HIS A 194 23.72 42.09 -16.54
N PRO A 195 24.33 41.40 -15.52
CA PRO A 195 25.78 41.46 -15.32
C PRO A 195 26.60 40.69 -16.36
N LEU A 196 26.01 39.76 -17.13
CA LEU A 196 26.72 38.90 -18.08
C LEU A 196 26.55 39.38 -19.55
N LEU A 197 26.05 40.58 -19.83
CA LEU A 197 25.77 41.04 -21.20
C LEU A 197 27.00 41.04 -22.11
N GLU A 198 28.18 41.38 -21.59
CA GLU A 198 29.43 41.44 -22.36
C GLU A 198 29.92 40.04 -22.76
N LEU A 199 29.51 38.99 -22.01
CA LEU A 199 29.94 37.64 -22.23
C LEU A 199 29.00 36.85 -23.17
N ILE A 200 27.75 37.35 -23.34
CA ILE A 200 26.70 36.69 -24.13
C ILE A 200 26.14 37.69 -25.16
N PRO A 201 26.74 37.77 -26.34
CA PRO A 201 26.38 38.79 -27.37
C PRO A 201 24.90 38.77 -27.77
N GLU A 202 24.28 37.58 -27.90
CA GLU A 202 22.87 37.44 -28.28
C GLU A 202 21.95 37.93 -27.16
N LEU A 203 22.29 37.71 -25.87
CA LEU A 203 21.57 38.27 -24.74
C LEU A 203 21.63 39.77 -24.70
N ASN A 204 22.79 40.36 -25.10
CA ASN A 204 22.95 41.79 -25.22
C ASN A 204 22.06 42.38 -26.34
N GLU A 205 21.87 41.65 -27.45
CA GLU A 205 20.91 42.05 -28.48
C GLU A 205 19.46 42.02 -27.98
N CYS A 206 19.12 40.98 -27.17
CA CYS A 206 17.80 40.90 -26.52
C CYS A 206 17.59 42.08 -25.55
N ALA A 207 18.59 42.49 -24.78
CA ALA A 207 18.53 43.61 -23.84
C ALA A 207 18.18 44.96 -24.48
N LYS A 208 18.35 45.13 -25.79
CA LYS A 208 17.95 46.32 -26.54
C LYS A 208 16.43 46.42 -26.72
N LEU A 209 15.70 45.34 -26.58
CA LEU A 209 14.26 45.34 -26.67
C LEU A 209 13.64 46.07 -25.46
N GLU A 210 12.53 46.78 -25.70
CA GLU A 210 11.88 47.61 -24.67
C GLU A 210 11.41 46.82 -23.46
N ASN A 211 10.89 45.62 -23.68
CA ASN A 211 10.30 44.71 -22.67
C ASN A 211 11.26 43.65 -22.13
N TYR A 212 12.58 43.75 -22.40
CA TYR A 212 13.60 42.81 -21.95
C TYR A 212 14.44 43.40 -20.82
N HIS A 213 14.89 42.65 -19.87
CA HIS A 213 15.58 43.07 -18.64
C HIS A 213 14.80 44.17 -17.89
N VAL A 214 13.52 43.89 -17.62
CA VAL A 214 12.63 44.76 -16.85
C VAL A 214 12.17 44.07 -15.57
N ALA A 215 11.97 44.87 -14.52
CA ALA A 215 11.28 44.40 -13.33
C ALA A 215 9.78 44.30 -13.61
N VAL A 216 9.16 43.23 -13.17
CA VAL A 216 7.74 42.93 -13.39
C VAL A 216 7.02 42.57 -12.08
N SER A 217 5.80 43.06 -11.91
CA SER A 217 4.99 42.83 -10.71
C SER A 217 4.09 41.63 -10.95
N GLU A 218 4.36 40.52 -10.24
CA GLU A 218 3.63 39.26 -10.40
C GLU A 218 3.26 38.64 -9.03
N PRO A 219 1.97 38.38 -8.77
CA PRO A 219 1.47 37.91 -7.45
C PRO A 219 2.03 36.58 -6.98
N PHE A 220 2.54 35.73 -7.90
CA PHE A 220 3.09 34.42 -7.54
C PHE A 220 4.45 34.49 -6.83
N VAL A 221 5.12 35.65 -6.87
CA VAL A 221 6.44 35.83 -6.24
C VAL A 221 6.30 35.77 -4.73
N ASP A 222 6.99 34.81 -4.14
CA ASP A 222 7.02 34.64 -2.67
C ASP A 222 8.10 35.57 -2.07
N ALA A 223 7.66 36.71 -1.52
CA ALA A 223 8.54 37.65 -0.88
C ALA A 223 9.17 37.15 0.45
N SER A 224 8.76 36.00 0.96
CA SER A 224 9.32 35.40 2.18
C SER A 224 10.53 34.50 1.91
N THR A 225 10.89 34.24 0.66
CA THR A 225 12.03 33.38 0.28
C THR A 225 13.16 34.15 -0.40
N GLY A 226 14.41 33.67 -0.28
CA GLY A 226 15.57 34.27 -0.88
C GLY A 226 15.77 35.73 -0.45
N SER A 227 15.80 36.65 -1.39
CA SER A 227 15.84 38.10 -1.19
C SER A 227 14.47 38.77 -1.31
N GLY A 228 13.41 38.01 -1.59
CA GLY A 228 12.08 38.51 -1.94
C GLY A 228 11.94 38.89 -3.41
N LEU A 229 13.00 38.76 -4.21
CA LEU A 229 13.04 38.98 -5.66
C LEU A 229 13.51 37.72 -6.35
N VAL A 230 12.88 37.40 -7.48
CA VAL A 230 13.23 36.23 -8.28
C VAL A 230 13.52 36.62 -9.71
N HIS A 231 14.56 36.02 -10.33
CA HIS A 231 14.73 36.17 -11.77
C HIS A 231 13.78 35.29 -12.54
N LEU A 232 13.33 35.75 -13.68
CA LEU A 232 12.43 35.05 -14.56
C LEU A 232 13.15 34.67 -15.85
N SER A 233 13.31 33.36 -16.03
CA SER A 233 13.94 32.78 -17.20
C SER A 233 12.87 32.00 -18.03
N PRO A 234 12.28 32.62 -19.06
CA PRO A 234 11.24 32.02 -19.89
C PRO A 234 11.65 30.71 -20.59
N ALA A 235 12.96 30.49 -20.74
CA ALA A 235 13.49 29.26 -21.30
C ALA A 235 13.51 28.09 -20.28
N ASN A 236 13.35 28.36 -18.96
CA ASN A 236 13.57 27.38 -17.90
C ASN A 236 12.48 27.37 -16.83
N GLY A 237 11.65 28.40 -16.72
CA GLY A 237 10.58 28.50 -15.75
C GLY A 237 9.19 28.35 -16.40
N GLU A 238 8.34 27.48 -15.87
CA GLU A 238 6.99 27.22 -16.40
C GLU A 238 6.07 28.47 -16.24
N GLU A 239 6.14 29.15 -15.11
CA GLU A 239 5.40 30.40 -14.92
C GLU A 239 6.06 31.55 -15.71
N ASP A 240 7.37 31.54 -15.80
CA ASP A 240 8.14 32.57 -16.49
C ASP A 240 7.79 32.66 -17.99
N ILE A 241 7.62 31.49 -18.65
CA ILE A 241 7.25 31.48 -20.08
C ILE A 241 5.81 31.98 -20.29
N LYS A 242 4.88 31.72 -19.35
CA LYS A 242 3.50 32.24 -19.39
C LYS A 242 3.50 33.77 -19.30
N ILE A 243 4.32 34.31 -18.39
CA ILE A 243 4.49 35.76 -18.21
C ILE A 243 5.13 36.37 -19.44
N ALA A 244 6.19 35.76 -19.98
CA ALA A 244 6.85 36.21 -21.19
C ALA A 244 5.89 36.27 -22.38
N ASN A 245 5.08 35.23 -22.58
CA ASN A 245 4.06 35.19 -23.65
C ASN A 245 2.98 36.27 -23.45
N LYS A 246 2.46 36.46 -22.24
CA LYS A 246 1.50 37.54 -21.92
C LYS A 246 2.06 38.92 -22.19
N ARG A 247 3.34 39.15 -21.89
CA ARG A 247 4.04 40.42 -22.04
C ARG A 247 4.75 40.57 -23.38
N LYS A 248 4.69 39.54 -24.26
CA LYS A 248 5.33 39.47 -25.57
C LYS A 248 6.86 39.67 -25.48
N VAL A 249 7.49 39.10 -24.44
CA VAL A 249 8.94 39.07 -24.25
C VAL A 249 9.54 37.99 -25.13
N LYS A 250 10.64 38.28 -25.82
CA LYS A 250 11.38 37.29 -26.62
C LYS A 250 11.92 36.20 -25.73
N ILE A 251 11.65 34.92 -26.07
CA ILE A 251 12.22 33.76 -25.37
C ILE A 251 13.59 33.47 -25.99
N PHE A 252 14.63 33.67 -25.21
CA PHE A 252 16.01 33.34 -25.59
C PHE A 252 16.36 31.98 -24.99
N ASN A 253 16.53 30.95 -25.86
CA ASN A 253 16.86 29.60 -25.42
C ASN A 253 18.05 29.04 -26.20
N PRO A 254 19.29 29.29 -25.73
CA PRO A 254 20.51 28.83 -26.38
C PRO A 254 20.93 27.42 -25.92
N ILE A 255 19.99 26.52 -25.72
CA ILE A 255 20.26 25.16 -25.21
C ILE A 255 19.80 24.11 -26.23
N ASN A 256 20.71 23.20 -26.61
CA ASN A 256 20.46 22.15 -27.58
C ASN A 256 19.85 20.86 -26.93
N ASP A 257 19.64 19.81 -27.75
CA ASP A 257 19.06 18.54 -27.30
C ASP A 257 19.96 17.72 -26.33
N GLU A 258 21.27 17.99 -26.32
CA GLU A 258 22.21 17.41 -25.36
C GLU A 258 22.27 18.18 -24.04
N VAL A 259 21.41 19.21 -23.89
CA VAL A 259 21.38 20.14 -22.75
C VAL A 259 22.73 20.87 -22.60
N LYS A 260 23.34 21.21 -23.74
CA LYS A 260 24.54 22.02 -23.83
C LYS A 260 24.23 23.36 -24.42
N PHE A 261 24.94 24.38 -24.00
CA PHE A 261 24.83 25.70 -24.55
C PHE A 261 25.31 25.72 -26.01
N THR A 262 24.57 26.39 -26.87
CA THR A 262 24.94 26.66 -28.27
C THR A 262 25.85 27.88 -28.36
N ASN A 263 26.35 28.20 -29.58
CA ASN A 263 27.16 29.41 -29.85
C ASN A 263 26.47 30.71 -29.45
N GLN A 264 25.14 30.74 -29.36
CA GLN A 264 24.38 31.90 -28.89
C GLN A 264 24.61 32.23 -27.41
N ALA A 265 25.08 31.29 -26.62
CA ALA A 265 25.45 31.52 -25.23
C ALA A 265 26.86 32.13 -25.04
N GLY A 266 27.52 32.49 -26.13
CA GLY A 266 28.82 33.16 -26.09
C GLY A 266 29.89 32.39 -25.34
N LYS A 267 30.44 32.94 -24.27
CA LYS A 267 31.51 32.33 -23.45
C LYS A 267 31.20 30.87 -23.00
N TYR A 268 29.93 30.51 -22.85
CA TYR A 268 29.52 29.22 -22.30
C TYR A 268 29.26 28.16 -23.39
N GLU A 269 29.53 28.44 -24.68
CA GLU A 269 29.33 27.52 -25.80
C GLU A 269 29.89 26.11 -25.49
N GLY A 270 29.12 25.07 -25.81
CA GLY A 270 29.50 23.66 -25.69
C GLY A 270 29.46 23.09 -24.28
N MET A 271 29.31 23.93 -23.24
CA MET A 271 29.22 23.43 -21.86
C MET A 271 27.86 22.78 -21.58
N PHE A 272 27.85 21.68 -20.85
CA PHE A 272 26.60 21.17 -20.23
C PHE A 272 26.09 22.21 -19.23
N VAL A 273 24.80 22.51 -19.24
CA VAL A 273 24.27 23.68 -18.49
C VAL A 273 24.63 23.68 -17.00
N ARG A 274 24.61 22.52 -16.32
CA ARG A 274 24.99 22.46 -14.90
C ARG A 274 26.51 22.57 -14.66
N ASP A 275 27.32 22.22 -15.65
CA ASP A 275 28.79 22.43 -15.57
C ASP A 275 29.14 23.91 -15.71
N ALA A 276 28.27 24.71 -16.35
CA ALA A 276 28.42 26.15 -16.47
C ALA A 276 28.12 26.92 -15.16
N ASP A 277 27.47 26.27 -14.17
CA ASP A 277 27.16 26.92 -12.89
C ASP A 277 28.41 27.56 -12.24
N ARG A 278 29.51 26.85 -12.21
CA ARG A 278 30.74 27.37 -11.60
C ARG A 278 31.39 28.49 -12.40
N PRO A 279 31.63 28.39 -13.72
CA PRO A 279 32.08 29.51 -14.56
C PRO A 279 31.21 30.77 -14.40
N ILE A 280 29.87 30.63 -14.42
CA ILE A 280 28.94 31.76 -14.27
C ILE A 280 29.13 32.45 -12.90
N VAL A 281 29.31 31.71 -11.85
CA VAL A 281 29.57 32.27 -10.52
C VAL A 281 30.91 33.00 -10.47
N GLU A 282 31.94 32.47 -11.12
CA GLU A 282 33.25 33.14 -11.22
C GLU A 282 33.15 34.47 -12.01
N ASP A 283 32.40 34.50 -13.11
CA ASP A 283 32.15 35.71 -13.90
C ASP A 283 31.35 36.77 -13.12
N LEU A 284 30.30 36.34 -12.35
CA LEU A 284 29.56 37.26 -11.47
C LEU A 284 30.46 37.90 -10.40
N LYS A 285 31.48 37.19 -9.95
CA LYS A 285 32.47 37.72 -9.01
C LYS A 285 33.40 38.70 -9.70
N GLU A 286 33.85 38.40 -10.91
CA GLU A 286 34.73 39.30 -11.69
C GLU A 286 34.04 40.65 -12.01
N CYS A 287 32.78 40.64 -12.39
CA CYS A 287 31.99 41.86 -12.65
C CYS A 287 31.39 42.50 -11.38
N ASN A 288 31.79 42.08 -10.17
CA ASN A 288 31.30 42.56 -8.89
C ASN A 288 29.78 42.49 -8.71
N ALA A 289 29.13 41.51 -9.35
CA ALA A 289 27.71 41.27 -9.23
C ALA A 289 27.32 40.16 -8.21
N LEU A 290 28.29 39.36 -7.78
CA LEU A 290 28.08 38.32 -6.80
C LEU A 290 27.94 38.90 -5.40
N VAL A 291 26.83 38.59 -4.70
CA VAL A 291 26.60 38.95 -3.29
C VAL A 291 27.00 37.83 -2.37
N LYS A 292 26.46 36.64 -2.60
CA LYS A 292 26.76 35.45 -1.75
C LYS A 292 26.50 34.15 -2.46
N ILE A 293 27.30 33.13 -2.12
CA ILE A 293 27.07 31.71 -2.46
C ILE A 293 26.73 30.91 -1.19
N GLY A 294 25.70 30.13 -1.25
CA GLY A 294 25.33 29.16 -0.24
C GLY A 294 25.07 27.79 -0.85
N LYS A 295 24.52 26.88 -0.05
CA LYS A 295 24.00 25.57 -0.49
C LYS A 295 22.65 25.36 0.15
N ILE A 296 21.69 24.88 -0.64
CA ILE A 296 20.36 24.51 -0.18
C ILE A 296 20.12 23.00 -0.32
N LYS A 297 19.48 22.44 0.68
CA LYS A 297 18.95 21.07 0.60
C LYS A 297 17.48 21.13 0.27
N HIS A 298 17.08 20.48 -0.79
CA HIS A 298 15.68 20.44 -1.20
C HIS A 298 15.39 19.14 -1.98
N LYS A 299 14.10 18.81 -2.12
CA LYS A 299 13.67 17.72 -2.98
C LYS A 299 13.71 18.19 -4.43
N TYR A 300 14.42 17.46 -5.28
CA TYR A 300 14.55 17.74 -6.71
C TYR A 300 14.15 16.52 -7.53
N PRO A 301 13.46 16.69 -8.67
CA PRO A 301 13.05 15.58 -9.50
C PRO A 301 14.23 15.01 -10.29
N LEU A 302 14.33 13.68 -10.25
CA LEU A 302 15.25 12.91 -11.09
C LEU A 302 14.45 12.17 -12.16
N CYS A 303 15.07 11.84 -13.28
CA CYS A 303 14.43 10.99 -14.27
C CYS A 303 14.14 9.61 -13.68
N TRP A 304 12.89 9.16 -13.74
CA TRP A 304 12.46 7.87 -13.22
C TRP A 304 13.23 6.67 -13.79
N ARG A 305 13.77 6.83 -15.03
CA ARG A 305 14.48 5.78 -15.75
C ARG A 305 16.00 5.82 -15.57
N SER A 306 16.61 6.99 -15.78
CA SER A 306 18.08 7.14 -15.76
C SER A 306 18.63 7.63 -14.43
N HIS A 307 17.76 8.07 -13.50
CA HIS A 307 18.11 8.67 -12.20
C HIS A 307 19.02 9.91 -12.30
N HIS A 308 19.09 10.55 -13.48
CA HIS A 308 19.77 11.82 -13.64
C HIS A 308 18.83 12.99 -13.27
N PRO A 309 19.38 14.08 -12.70
CA PRO A 309 18.61 15.31 -12.48
C PRO A 309 17.99 15.80 -13.79
N ILE A 310 16.71 16.12 -13.76
CA ILE A 310 16.03 16.71 -14.92
C ILE A 310 16.40 18.18 -15.07
N VAL A 311 16.17 18.73 -16.26
CA VAL A 311 16.30 20.17 -16.54
C VAL A 311 15.00 20.66 -17.15
N TRP A 312 14.52 21.80 -16.70
CA TRP A 312 13.33 22.44 -17.27
C TRP A 312 13.75 23.27 -18.48
N LEU A 313 13.15 22.98 -19.65
CA LEU A 313 13.53 23.60 -20.92
C LEU A 313 12.31 23.97 -21.74
N ALA A 314 12.31 25.20 -22.32
CA ALA A 314 11.31 25.57 -23.30
C ALA A 314 11.53 24.80 -24.61
N ARG A 315 10.57 23.95 -24.96
CA ARG A 315 10.62 23.10 -26.16
C ARG A 315 9.26 23.04 -26.84
N ARG A 316 9.27 22.70 -28.12
CA ARG A 316 8.04 22.35 -28.85
C ARG A 316 7.61 20.96 -28.48
N GLY A 317 6.30 20.76 -28.37
CA GLY A 317 5.71 19.45 -28.13
C GLY A 317 4.24 19.43 -28.51
N TRP A 318 3.68 18.23 -28.58
CA TRP A 318 2.24 18.03 -28.77
C TRP A 318 1.57 17.73 -27.43
N PHE A 319 0.47 18.42 -27.15
CA PHE A 319 -0.21 18.40 -25.86
C PHE A 319 -1.68 18.08 -26.00
N TYR A 320 -2.21 17.27 -25.10
CA TYR A 320 -3.61 17.28 -24.79
C TYR A 320 -3.92 18.42 -23.82
N LYS A 321 -4.73 19.37 -24.23
CA LYS A 321 -5.23 20.49 -23.42
C LYS A 321 -6.44 20.03 -22.63
N LEU A 322 -6.22 19.48 -21.43
CA LEU A 322 -7.22 18.76 -20.63
C LEU A 322 -8.29 19.68 -20.02
N ASP A 323 -8.03 20.97 -19.93
CA ASP A 323 -9.02 22.00 -19.59
C ASP A 323 -10.20 22.03 -20.57
N ARG A 324 -9.97 21.62 -21.83
CA ARG A 324 -11.00 21.54 -22.89
C ARG A 324 -11.92 20.32 -22.80
N LEU A 325 -11.66 19.41 -21.85
CA LEU A 325 -12.55 18.29 -21.55
C LEU A 325 -13.75 18.68 -20.67
N ASP A 326 -13.84 19.95 -20.25
CA ASP A 326 -14.84 20.47 -19.32
C ASP A 326 -14.83 19.64 -18.02
N ASN A 327 -16.01 19.17 -17.56
CA ASN A 327 -16.11 18.30 -16.38
C ASN A 327 -16.17 16.81 -16.73
N LYS A 328 -16.13 16.43 -18.02
CA LYS A 328 -16.31 15.04 -18.44
C LYS A 328 -15.37 14.07 -17.74
N ALA A 329 -14.08 14.42 -17.57
CA ALA A 329 -13.11 13.58 -16.90
C ALA A 329 -13.39 13.45 -15.39
N ILE A 330 -13.86 14.53 -14.75
CA ILE A 330 -14.23 14.54 -13.33
C ILE A 330 -15.47 13.67 -13.12
N ASP A 331 -16.51 13.89 -13.92
CA ASP A 331 -17.79 13.15 -13.85
C ASP A 331 -17.57 11.65 -14.11
N ALA A 332 -16.71 11.31 -15.08
CA ALA A 332 -16.31 9.93 -15.34
C ALA A 332 -15.62 9.31 -14.14
N ALA A 333 -14.64 10.01 -13.54
CA ALA A 333 -13.91 9.52 -12.36
C ALA A 333 -14.82 9.38 -11.13
N GLU A 334 -15.78 10.30 -10.91
CA GLU A 334 -16.72 10.25 -9.80
C GLU A 334 -17.73 9.08 -9.92
N SER A 335 -18.01 8.60 -11.12
CA SER A 335 -18.91 7.48 -11.38
C SER A 335 -18.32 6.10 -11.07
N VAL A 336 -17.01 6.01 -10.84
CA VAL A 336 -16.28 4.75 -10.59
C VAL A 336 -16.34 4.35 -9.12
N GLU A 337 -16.47 3.06 -8.82
CA GLU A 337 -16.34 2.51 -7.48
C GLU A 337 -14.85 2.30 -7.13
N TYR A 338 -14.37 2.88 -6.01
CA TYR A 338 -12.97 2.79 -5.59
C TYR A 338 -12.75 1.96 -4.32
N PHE A 339 -13.77 1.37 -3.72
CA PHE A 339 -13.73 0.56 -2.49
C PHE A 339 -13.22 1.29 -1.23
N PHE A 340 -12.31 2.27 -1.37
CA PHE A 340 -11.69 3.02 -0.27
C PHE A 340 -11.66 4.52 -0.59
N GLU A 341 -11.99 5.35 0.40
CA GLU A 341 -12.10 6.81 0.26
C GLU A 341 -10.74 7.50 0.04
N GLN A 342 -9.67 7.05 0.68
CA GLN A 342 -8.37 7.72 0.59
C GLN A 342 -7.79 7.69 -0.85
N PRO A 343 -7.69 6.55 -1.55
CA PRO A 343 -7.26 6.51 -2.94
C PRO A 343 -8.20 7.27 -3.88
N LYS A 344 -9.51 7.20 -3.66
CA LYS A 344 -10.52 7.95 -4.41
C LYS A 344 -10.25 9.45 -4.36
N ASN A 345 -10.14 10.01 -3.15
CA ASN A 345 -9.92 11.44 -2.96
C ASN A 345 -8.60 11.91 -3.59
N ARG A 346 -7.54 11.10 -3.48
CA ARG A 346 -6.26 11.36 -4.14
C ARG A 346 -6.43 11.40 -5.66
N PHE A 347 -7.09 10.42 -6.25
CA PHE A 347 -7.28 10.33 -7.70
C PHE A 347 -8.13 11.48 -8.23
N LEU A 348 -9.26 11.77 -7.58
CA LEU A 348 -10.12 12.90 -7.95
C LEU A 348 -9.39 14.25 -7.84
N GLY A 349 -8.54 14.42 -6.82
CA GLY A 349 -7.67 15.60 -6.70
C GLY A 349 -6.79 15.79 -7.94
N ILE A 350 -6.16 14.71 -8.40
CA ILE A 350 -5.27 14.72 -9.57
C ILE A 350 -6.05 15.05 -10.86
N ILE A 351 -7.22 14.46 -11.05
CA ILE A 351 -8.07 14.74 -12.24
C ILE A 351 -8.49 16.23 -12.27
N LYS A 352 -8.76 16.84 -11.12
CA LYS A 352 -9.15 18.26 -11.00
C LYS A 352 -8.01 19.24 -11.31
N GLU A 353 -6.76 18.84 -11.26
CA GLU A 353 -5.59 19.67 -11.60
C GLU A 353 -5.59 20.05 -13.10
N ARG A 354 -6.09 19.21 -13.99
CA ARG A 354 -6.21 19.44 -15.45
C ARG A 354 -4.94 19.94 -16.13
N HIS A 355 -3.78 19.51 -15.66
CA HIS A 355 -2.51 19.90 -16.30
C HIS A 355 -2.46 19.43 -17.76
N PRO A 356 -1.96 20.26 -18.69
CA PRO A 356 -1.72 19.82 -20.05
C PRO A 356 -0.81 18.60 -20.09
N TRP A 357 -1.18 17.59 -20.87
CA TRP A 357 -0.38 16.38 -21.00
C TRP A 357 0.46 16.43 -22.27
N CYS A 358 1.79 16.55 -22.15
CA CYS A 358 2.72 16.41 -23.26
C CYS A 358 2.74 14.95 -23.73
N ILE A 359 2.22 14.66 -24.92
CA ILE A 359 2.14 13.30 -25.47
C ILE A 359 3.28 12.94 -26.41
N SER A 360 4.10 13.91 -26.83
CA SER A 360 5.22 13.69 -27.76
C SER A 360 6.53 13.40 -27.01
N ARG A 361 7.32 12.46 -27.54
CA ARG A 361 8.65 12.10 -27.01
C ARG A 361 9.67 12.04 -28.12
N GLU A 362 10.84 12.57 -27.84
CA GLU A 362 12.01 12.50 -28.72
C GLU A 362 12.71 11.13 -28.58
N ARG A 363 11.99 10.03 -28.84
CA ARG A 363 12.51 8.66 -28.73
C ARG A 363 12.47 7.94 -30.07
N ILE A 364 13.24 6.83 -30.19
CA ILE A 364 13.27 5.97 -31.36
C ILE A 364 12.17 4.92 -31.28
N TRP A 365 12.05 4.26 -30.15
CA TRP A 365 11.09 3.21 -29.88
C TRP A 365 9.79 3.79 -29.32
N GLY A 366 8.66 3.43 -29.93
CA GLY A 366 7.31 3.84 -29.54
C GLY A 366 6.41 4.08 -30.76
N CYS A 367 5.11 4.25 -30.54
CA CYS A 367 4.13 4.56 -31.58
C CYS A 367 4.44 5.94 -32.23
N PRO A 368 4.67 6.05 -33.52
CA PRO A 368 5.01 7.30 -34.18
C PRO A 368 3.82 8.27 -34.22
N LEU A 369 4.09 9.59 -34.14
CA LEU A 369 3.07 10.60 -34.44
C LEU A 369 2.85 10.62 -35.97
N PRO A 370 1.59 10.51 -36.45
CA PRO A 370 1.29 10.46 -37.90
C PRO A 370 1.09 11.86 -38.48
N VAL A 371 2.13 12.73 -38.36
CA VAL A 371 2.08 14.11 -38.86
C VAL A 371 3.30 14.47 -39.69
N TRP A 372 3.07 15.03 -40.87
CA TRP A 372 4.09 15.50 -41.83
C TRP A 372 4.08 17.02 -41.95
N ASN A 373 5.25 17.62 -41.76
CA ASN A 373 5.46 19.03 -41.94
C ASN A 373 5.81 19.35 -43.39
N CYS A 374 5.13 20.30 -44.00
CA CYS A 374 5.48 20.79 -45.32
C CYS A 374 6.56 21.89 -45.21
N GLU A 375 7.71 21.67 -45.84
CA GLU A 375 8.83 22.64 -45.80
C GLU A 375 8.52 23.93 -46.58
N ASP A 376 7.65 23.86 -47.61
CA ASP A 376 7.33 25.01 -48.45
C ASP A 376 6.27 25.93 -47.84
N CYS A 377 5.28 25.44 -47.13
CA CYS A 377 4.18 26.25 -46.58
C CYS A 377 3.96 26.15 -45.09
N GLY A 378 4.72 25.30 -44.38
CA GLY A 378 4.63 25.11 -42.95
C GLY A 378 3.39 24.35 -42.47
N GLU A 379 2.57 23.82 -43.37
CA GLU A 379 1.34 23.09 -43.03
C GLU A 379 1.64 21.76 -42.36
N LYS A 380 0.90 21.43 -41.29
CA LYS A 380 0.96 20.16 -40.57
C LYS A 380 -0.09 19.19 -41.08
N ASN A 381 0.33 18.15 -41.81
CA ASN A 381 -0.57 17.20 -42.44
C ASN A 381 -0.72 15.95 -41.58
N TRP A 382 -1.90 15.77 -40.99
CA TRP A 382 -2.24 14.62 -40.17
C TRP A 382 -2.90 13.52 -40.97
N PHE A 383 -2.49 12.25 -40.71
CA PHE A 383 -3.05 11.02 -41.29
C PHE A 383 -3.16 9.97 -40.20
N PHE A 384 -4.37 9.43 -40.00
CA PHE A 384 -4.69 8.56 -38.89
C PHE A 384 -4.92 7.09 -39.25
N THR A 385 -4.66 6.74 -40.49
CA THR A 385 -4.72 5.37 -41.01
C THR A 385 -3.63 5.12 -42.01
N ARG A 386 -3.18 3.85 -42.17
CA ARG A 386 -2.28 3.45 -43.24
C ARG A 386 -2.83 3.83 -44.58
N LYS A 387 -4.14 3.60 -44.81
CA LYS A 387 -4.82 3.93 -46.08
C LYS A 387 -4.70 5.42 -46.41
N GLU A 388 -4.96 6.31 -45.43
CA GLU A 388 -4.81 7.76 -45.66
C GLU A 388 -3.37 8.12 -46.03
N ILE A 389 -2.36 7.48 -45.45
CA ILE A 389 -0.95 7.71 -45.76
C ILE A 389 -0.64 7.22 -47.19
N VAL A 390 -1.07 6.01 -47.55
CA VAL A 390 -0.87 5.43 -48.89
C VAL A 390 -1.52 6.29 -49.98
N ASP A 391 -2.77 6.71 -49.76
CA ASP A 391 -3.53 7.53 -50.72
C ASP A 391 -2.87 8.92 -50.93
N ALA A 392 -2.19 9.47 -49.92
CA ALA A 392 -1.52 10.78 -50.01
C ALA A 392 -0.02 10.67 -50.34
N SER A 393 0.54 9.50 -50.42
CA SER A 393 1.97 9.31 -50.61
C SER A 393 2.42 9.72 -52.03
N ASP A 394 3.66 10.28 -52.07
CA ASP A 394 4.38 10.49 -53.31
C ASP A 394 5.43 9.37 -53.50
N GLN A 395 6.04 8.90 -52.44
CA GLN A 395 6.97 7.78 -52.39
C GLN A 395 6.67 6.84 -51.24
N LEU A 396 6.61 5.55 -51.54
CA LEU A 396 6.43 4.41 -50.64
C LEU A 396 7.59 3.42 -50.84
N PRO A 397 8.76 3.65 -50.23
CA PRO A 397 9.93 2.79 -50.46
C PRO A 397 9.69 1.31 -50.14
N ASP A 398 8.91 1.03 -49.09
CA ASP A 398 8.62 -0.33 -48.63
C ASP A 398 7.25 -0.86 -49.11
N GLY A 399 6.63 -0.16 -50.05
CA GLY A 399 5.31 -0.54 -50.62
C GLY A 399 4.13 -0.18 -49.73
N PRO A 400 2.87 -0.54 -50.11
CA PRO A 400 1.68 -0.13 -49.38
C PRO A 400 1.50 -0.85 -48.02
N ASP A 401 2.16 -1.97 -47.79
CA ASP A 401 2.12 -2.73 -46.56
C ASP A 401 3.31 -2.45 -45.63
N PHE A 402 3.93 -1.27 -45.76
CA PHE A 402 5.05 -0.82 -44.92
C PHE A 402 4.72 -0.90 -43.44
N GLU A 403 5.72 -1.11 -42.61
CA GLU A 403 5.58 -1.13 -41.15
C GLU A 403 5.33 0.29 -40.63
N LEU A 404 4.29 0.47 -39.77
CA LEU A 404 3.95 1.78 -39.22
C LEU A 404 4.95 2.29 -38.17
N HIS A 405 5.83 1.43 -37.66
CA HIS A 405 6.87 1.80 -36.71
C HIS A 405 8.04 2.54 -37.42
N ARG A 406 8.82 3.33 -36.67
CA ARG A 406 10.09 3.88 -37.14
C ARG A 406 11.11 2.75 -37.39
N PRO A 407 12.05 2.85 -38.38
CA PRO A 407 12.20 4.00 -39.29
C PRO A 407 11.36 3.95 -40.56
N TRP A 408 10.61 2.89 -40.81
CA TRP A 408 9.92 2.66 -42.08
C TRP A 408 8.96 3.78 -42.44
N ILE A 409 8.11 4.23 -41.49
CA ILE A 409 7.19 5.36 -41.66
C ILE A 409 7.92 6.71 -41.94
N ASP A 410 9.17 6.85 -41.44
CA ASP A 410 9.95 8.09 -41.63
C ASP A 410 10.41 8.28 -43.07
N ASN A 411 10.48 7.21 -43.86
CA ASN A 411 10.93 7.22 -45.23
C ASN A 411 9.84 7.62 -46.24
N ILE A 412 8.62 7.81 -45.76
CA ILE A 412 7.46 8.12 -46.63
C ILE A 412 7.36 9.63 -46.84
N THR A 413 7.29 10.05 -48.09
CA THR A 413 6.95 11.40 -48.49
C THR A 413 5.49 11.49 -48.92
N ILE A 414 4.81 12.55 -48.55
CA ILE A 414 3.38 12.76 -48.87
C ILE A 414 3.21 14.06 -49.63
N LYS A 415 2.08 14.18 -50.34
CA LYS A 415 1.67 15.48 -50.92
C LYS A 415 0.98 16.33 -49.87
N CYS A 416 1.46 17.56 -49.73
CA CYS A 416 0.85 18.51 -48.79
C CYS A 416 -0.60 18.83 -49.15
N LYS A 417 -1.51 18.67 -48.17
CA LYS A 417 -2.94 18.93 -48.38
C LYS A 417 -3.24 20.37 -48.77
N LYS A 418 -2.37 21.35 -48.47
CA LYS A 418 -2.58 22.77 -48.69
C LYS A 418 -1.95 23.29 -49.98
N CYS A 419 -0.69 22.91 -50.27
CA CYS A 419 0.07 23.47 -51.41
C CYS A 419 0.51 22.39 -52.41
N ASN A 420 0.15 21.13 -52.22
CA ASN A 420 0.53 19.97 -53.05
C ASN A 420 2.05 19.72 -53.17
N SER A 421 2.87 20.39 -52.38
CA SER A 421 4.32 20.14 -52.34
C SER A 421 4.61 18.73 -51.85
N VAL A 422 5.63 18.07 -52.42
CA VAL A 422 6.16 16.77 -52.00
C VAL A 422 7.34 16.93 -51.00
N LYS A 423 7.76 18.15 -50.69
CA LYS A 423 8.79 18.42 -49.69
C LYS A 423 8.17 18.37 -48.30
N THR A 424 7.85 17.16 -47.87
CA THR A 424 7.25 16.90 -46.56
C THR A 424 8.12 15.93 -45.81
N LYS A 425 8.23 16.18 -44.50
CA LYS A 425 8.97 15.30 -43.59
C LYS A 425 8.08 14.99 -42.38
N ARG A 426 8.01 13.70 -41.99
CA ARG A 426 7.32 13.30 -40.77
C ARG A 426 8.06 13.88 -39.54
N GLU A 427 7.34 14.31 -38.52
CA GLU A 427 7.93 14.69 -37.24
C GLU A 427 8.55 13.48 -36.52
N GLU A 428 9.76 13.62 -36.02
CA GLU A 428 10.53 12.49 -35.43
C GLU A 428 10.02 12.05 -34.05
N TYR A 429 8.91 12.62 -33.60
CA TYR A 429 8.30 12.25 -32.33
C TYR A 429 7.63 10.87 -32.38
N VAL A 430 7.64 10.19 -31.21
CA VAL A 430 6.77 9.07 -30.89
C VAL A 430 5.85 9.46 -29.74
N LEU A 431 4.79 8.72 -29.53
CA LEU A 431 3.87 8.94 -28.41
C LEU A 431 4.52 8.56 -27.09
N ASP A 432 4.03 9.19 -26.02
CA ASP A 432 4.31 8.81 -24.64
C ASP A 432 3.92 7.36 -24.40
N THR A 433 4.73 6.62 -23.68
CA THR A 433 4.42 5.24 -23.28
C THR A 433 3.11 5.14 -22.46
N TRP A 434 2.76 6.20 -21.74
CA TRP A 434 1.49 6.28 -21.03
C TRP A 434 0.29 6.46 -21.96
N HIS A 435 0.49 7.00 -23.15
CA HIS A 435 -0.52 7.03 -24.20
C HIS A 435 -0.75 5.63 -24.78
N ASN A 436 0.32 4.87 -25.06
CA ASN A 436 0.16 3.49 -25.50
C ASN A 436 -0.63 2.66 -24.48
N SER A 437 -0.32 2.79 -23.19
CA SER A 437 -1.00 2.04 -22.13
C SER A 437 -2.42 2.54 -21.88
N GLY A 438 -2.66 3.84 -21.97
CA GLY A 438 -3.98 4.46 -21.78
C GLY A 438 -4.97 4.09 -22.88
N SER A 439 -4.49 3.96 -24.12
CA SER A 439 -5.33 3.54 -25.26
C SER A 439 -5.62 2.03 -25.30
N ALA A 440 -4.91 1.21 -24.49
CA ALA A 440 -4.95 -0.24 -24.57
C ALA A 440 -6.35 -0.87 -24.58
N PRO A 441 -7.33 -0.44 -23.76
CA PRO A 441 -8.68 -1.02 -23.79
C PRO A 441 -9.38 -0.88 -25.15
N PHE A 442 -9.08 0.19 -25.87
CA PHE A 442 -9.59 0.41 -27.23
C PHE A 442 -8.67 -0.20 -28.29
N SER A 443 -7.36 0.02 -28.18
CA SER A 443 -6.39 -0.32 -29.22
C SER A 443 -6.11 -1.82 -29.32
N SER A 444 -6.37 -2.60 -28.28
CA SER A 444 -6.23 -4.05 -28.24
C SER A 444 -7.47 -4.85 -28.67
N LEU A 445 -8.63 -4.21 -28.76
CA LEU A 445 -9.91 -4.84 -29.05
C LEU A 445 -10.46 -4.40 -30.41
N THR A 446 -11.32 -5.19 -31.02
CA THR A 446 -12.17 -4.74 -32.13
C THR A 446 -13.22 -3.74 -31.62
N ASN A 447 -13.91 -3.03 -32.50
CA ASN A 447 -14.97 -2.11 -32.07
C ASN A 447 -16.11 -2.86 -31.37
N GLU A 448 -16.49 -4.04 -31.87
CA GLU A 448 -17.54 -4.86 -31.27
C GLU A 448 -17.17 -5.36 -29.87
N GLU A 449 -15.92 -5.84 -29.70
CA GLU A 449 -15.40 -6.26 -28.41
C GLU A 449 -15.32 -5.06 -27.44
N TYR A 450 -14.85 -3.90 -27.92
CA TYR A 450 -14.77 -2.69 -27.08
C TYR A 450 -16.15 -2.24 -26.57
N GLU A 451 -17.15 -2.19 -27.45
CA GLU A 451 -18.53 -1.82 -27.07
C GLU A 451 -19.14 -2.80 -26.04
N LYS A 452 -18.78 -4.09 -26.12
CA LYS A 452 -19.24 -5.14 -25.23
C LYS A 452 -18.54 -5.16 -23.89
N GLU A 453 -17.21 -5.02 -23.87
CA GLU A 453 -16.37 -5.28 -22.70
C GLU A 453 -16.02 -4.01 -21.90
N ILE A 454 -16.12 -2.80 -22.52
CA ILE A 454 -15.80 -1.54 -21.86
C ILE A 454 -17.09 -0.75 -21.54
N PRO A 455 -17.28 -0.27 -20.30
CA PRO A 455 -16.37 -0.27 -19.14
C PRO A 455 -16.12 -1.66 -18.54
N ALA A 456 -14.85 -2.00 -18.35
CA ALA A 456 -14.46 -3.26 -17.73
C ALA A 456 -14.96 -3.34 -16.26
N PRO A 457 -15.36 -4.53 -15.78
CA PRO A 457 -15.94 -4.67 -14.44
C PRO A 457 -15.00 -4.22 -13.32
N PHE A 458 -13.71 -4.56 -13.43
CA PHE A 458 -12.74 -4.35 -12.37
C PHE A 458 -11.32 -4.14 -12.91
N PHE A 459 -10.63 -3.15 -12.37
CA PHE A 459 -9.20 -2.92 -12.55
C PHE A 459 -8.48 -2.82 -11.20
N THR A 460 -7.22 -3.17 -11.16
CA THR A 460 -6.39 -3.02 -9.96
C THR A 460 -4.96 -2.69 -10.32
N GLU A 461 -4.38 -1.75 -9.56
CA GLU A 461 -2.99 -1.30 -9.71
C GLU A 461 -2.46 -0.63 -8.43
N GLY A 462 -1.16 -0.37 -8.38
CA GLY A 462 -0.54 0.37 -7.29
C GLY A 462 -1.07 1.80 -7.15
N ILE A 463 -0.98 2.37 -5.95
CA ILE A 463 -1.45 3.73 -5.63
C ILE A 463 -0.72 4.82 -6.43
N ASP A 464 0.50 4.55 -6.91
CA ASP A 464 1.26 5.42 -7.81
C ASP A 464 0.56 5.59 -9.17
N GLN A 465 -0.23 4.62 -9.59
CA GLN A 465 -0.98 4.65 -10.85
C GLN A 465 -2.17 5.65 -10.85
N THR A 466 -2.43 6.30 -9.73
CA THR A 466 -3.30 7.49 -9.70
C THR A 466 -2.78 8.63 -10.59
N ARG A 467 -1.46 8.69 -10.86
CA ARG A 467 -0.81 9.59 -11.84
C ARG A 467 -0.18 8.83 -13.02
N GLY A 468 -0.48 7.57 -13.19
CA GLY A 468 0.01 6.70 -14.26
C GLY A 468 -1.14 6.10 -15.05
N TRP A 469 -1.18 4.76 -15.12
CA TRP A 469 -2.09 4.04 -15.99
C TRP A 469 -3.57 4.30 -15.70
N ALA A 470 -4.01 4.32 -14.45
CA ALA A 470 -5.42 4.61 -14.12
C ALA A 470 -5.87 5.98 -14.64
N TYR A 471 -4.98 6.98 -14.57
CA TYR A 471 -5.23 8.32 -15.06
C TYR A 471 -5.33 8.36 -16.58
N THR A 472 -4.35 7.78 -17.29
CA THR A 472 -4.32 7.81 -18.76
C THR A 472 -5.43 7.01 -19.39
N LEU A 473 -5.79 5.84 -18.82
CA LEU A 473 -6.98 5.07 -19.22
C LEU A 473 -8.27 5.93 -19.21
N LEU A 474 -8.48 6.66 -18.11
CA LEU A 474 -9.66 7.51 -17.95
C LEU A 474 -9.66 8.65 -18.96
N ILE A 475 -8.56 9.38 -19.06
CA ILE A 475 -8.44 10.56 -19.95
C ILE A 475 -8.64 10.16 -21.40
N GLU A 476 -7.97 9.11 -21.87
CA GLU A 476 -8.07 8.69 -23.26
C GLU A 476 -9.44 8.13 -23.61
N ASN A 477 -10.06 7.39 -22.69
CA ASN A 477 -11.43 6.92 -22.91
C ASN A 477 -12.43 8.08 -23.00
N VAL A 478 -12.27 9.12 -22.18
CA VAL A 478 -13.09 10.35 -22.25
C VAL A 478 -12.85 11.10 -23.55
N ILE A 479 -11.59 11.19 -24.03
CA ILE A 479 -11.24 11.81 -25.32
C ILE A 479 -11.88 11.04 -26.48
N LEU A 480 -11.72 9.72 -26.51
CA LEU A 480 -12.20 8.82 -27.55
C LEU A 480 -13.72 8.91 -27.73
N ASN A 481 -14.45 8.83 -26.61
CA ASN A 481 -15.91 8.83 -26.62
C ASN A 481 -16.53 10.24 -26.58
N ASN A 482 -15.71 11.24 -26.29
CA ASN A 482 -16.16 12.63 -26.03
C ASN A 482 -17.32 12.73 -25.00
N SER A 483 -17.30 11.86 -23.99
CA SER A 483 -18.35 11.69 -22.98
C SER A 483 -17.74 11.43 -21.59
N ALA A 484 -18.55 11.53 -20.54
CA ALA A 484 -18.19 11.20 -19.17
C ALA A 484 -18.26 9.69 -18.88
N THR A 485 -17.88 8.85 -19.83
CA THR A 485 -17.88 7.38 -19.69
C THR A 485 -16.50 6.91 -19.22
N PRO A 486 -16.40 6.25 -18.05
CA PRO A 486 -15.12 5.70 -17.59
C PRO A 486 -14.80 4.38 -18.31
N PRO A 487 -13.51 3.99 -18.41
CA PRO A 487 -13.11 2.71 -19.04
C PRO A 487 -13.31 1.51 -18.13
N TYR A 488 -13.60 1.73 -16.85
CA TYR A 488 -13.78 0.70 -15.81
C TYR A 488 -14.92 1.09 -14.86
N LYS A 489 -15.64 0.08 -14.35
CA LYS A 489 -16.74 0.27 -13.37
C LYS A 489 -16.20 0.41 -11.95
N SER A 490 -15.11 -0.32 -11.65
CA SER A 490 -14.47 -0.27 -10.35
C SER A 490 -12.96 -0.31 -10.48
N PHE A 491 -12.24 0.30 -9.52
CA PHE A 491 -10.79 0.34 -9.49
C PHE A 491 -10.26 0.19 -8.05
N LEU A 492 -9.43 -0.82 -7.81
CA LEU A 492 -8.74 -1.02 -6.55
C LEU A 492 -7.30 -0.51 -6.65
N PHE A 493 -6.97 0.56 -5.91
CA PHE A 493 -5.59 1.01 -5.75
C PHE A 493 -4.92 0.26 -4.61
N GLN A 494 -3.72 -0.27 -4.86
CA GLN A 494 -2.96 -1.08 -3.90
C GLN A 494 -1.78 -0.30 -3.32
N GLY A 495 -1.45 -0.61 -2.05
CA GLY A 495 -0.24 -0.11 -1.37
C GLY A 495 1.04 -0.74 -1.94
N HIS A 496 2.17 -0.12 -1.63
CA HIS A 496 3.48 -0.63 -2.05
C HIS A 496 3.94 -1.83 -1.21
N VAL A 497 4.67 -2.75 -1.82
CA VAL A 497 5.45 -3.76 -1.10
C VAL A 497 6.81 -3.19 -0.77
N LEU A 498 7.16 -3.21 0.52
CA LEU A 498 8.37 -2.66 1.08
C LEU A 498 9.29 -3.79 1.58
N ASP A 499 10.56 -3.50 1.78
CA ASP A 499 11.46 -4.44 2.44
C ASP A 499 11.06 -4.67 3.92
N GLU A 500 11.70 -5.61 4.59
CA GLU A 500 11.40 -5.99 5.97
C GLU A 500 11.52 -4.82 6.97
N LYS A 501 12.34 -3.80 6.64
CA LYS A 501 12.54 -2.60 7.46
C LYS A 501 11.60 -1.44 7.11
N GLY A 502 10.67 -1.67 6.17
CA GLY A 502 9.74 -0.65 5.69
C GLY A 502 10.34 0.32 4.67
N GLY A 503 11.50 -0.01 4.08
CA GLY A 503 12.14 0.76 3.03
C GLY A 503 11.64 0.36 1.63
N LYS A 504 11.58 1.33 0.71
CA LYS A 504 11.29 1.06 -0.70
C LYS A 504 12.38 0.18 -1.30
N MET A 505 11.99 -0.95 -1.90
CA MET A 505 12.90 -1.84 -2.60
C MET A 505 13.40 -1.20 -3.90
N SER A 506 14.71 -1.28 -4.14
CA SER A 506 15.33 -0.86 -5.40
C SER A 506 16.61 -1.63 -5.67
N LYS A 507 16.92 -1.90 -6.96
CA LYS A 507 18.16 -2.60 -7.36
C LYS A 507 19.41 -1.84 -6.94
N SER A 508 19.35 -0.50 -6.96
CA SER A 508 20.46 0.36 -6.53
C SER A 508 20.79 0.27 -5.03
N LYS A 509 19.81 -0.09 -4.19
CA LYS A 509 20.00 -0.29 -2.75
C LYS A 509 20.33 -1.74 -2.38
N GLY A 510 20.23 -2.68 -3.32
CA GLY A 510 20.47 -4.10 -3.09
C GLY A 510 19.49 -4.80 -2.15
N ASN A 511 18.30 -4.21 -1.93
CA ASN A 511 17.25 -4.73 -1.05
C ASN A 511 16.04 -5.30 -1.82
N VAL A 512 16.20 -5.59 -3.10
CA VAL A 512 15.14 -6.20 -3.94
C VAL A 512 15.09 -7.70 -3.68
N LEU A 513 13.89 -8.21 -3.51
CA LEU A 513 13.57 -9.64 -3.57
C LEU A 513 12.99 -9.93 -4.94
N GLU A 514 13.70 -10.73 -5.74
CA GLU A 514 13.20 -11.10 -7.07
C GLU A 514 12.06 -12.12 -6.92
N GLY A 515 10.94 -11.86 -7.62
CA GLY A 515 9.73 -12.69 -7.53
C GLY A 515 9.96 -14.14 -7.96
N ALA A 516 10.76 -14.37 -9.01
CA ALA A 516 11.11 -15.70 -9.48
C ALA A 516 11.86 -16.53 -8.42
N GLU A 517 12.82 -15.92 -7.71
CA GLU A 517 13.55 -16.59 -6.62
C GLU A 517 12.65 -16.97 -5.44
N LEU A 518 11.65 -16.12 -5.14
CA LEU A 518 10.67 -16.44 -4.11
C LEU A 518 9.79 -17.62 -4.50
N LEU A 519 9.36 -17.69 -5.78
CA LEU A 519 8.54 -18.77 -6.31
C LEU A 519 9.29 -20.11 -6.39
N GLU A 520 10.61 -20.08 -6.60
CA GLU A 520 11.45 -21.29 -6.54
C GLU A 520 11.60 -21.79 -5.09
N LYS A 521 11.64 -20.89 -4.11
CA LYS A 521 11.97 -21.21 -2.73
C LYS A 521 10.74 -21.54 -1.86
N TYR A 522 9.62 -20.92 -2.12
CA TYR A 522 8.40 -21.05 -1.31
C TYR A 522 7.20 -21.47 -2.17
N PRO A 523 6.28 -22.30 -1.62
CA PRO A 523 5.04 -22.63 -2.30
C PRO A 523 4.25 -21.36 -2.67
N VAL A 524 3.76 -21.31 -3.89
CA VAL A 524 3.06 -20.13 -4.40
C VAL A 524 1.82 -19.76 -3.57
N ASP A 525 1.04 -20.75 -3.14
CA ASP A 525 -0.14 -20.53 -2.31
C ASP A 525 0.19 -19.87 -0.97
N LEU A 526 1.36 -20.17 -0.42
CA LEU A 526 1.83 -19.55 0.80
C LEU A 526 2.11 -18.05 0.58
N ILE A 527 2.75 -17.70 -0.57
CA ILE A 527 3.02 -16.32 -0.94
C ILE A 527 1.70 -15.57 -1.19
N ARG A 528 0.78 -16.14 -1.96
CA ARG A 528 -0.54 -15.56 -2.25
C ARG A 528 -1.34 -15.31 -0.98
N PHE A 529 -1.43 -16.32 -0.11
CA PHE A 529 -2.15 -16.21 1.15
C PHE A 529 -1.55 -15.15 2.08
N TYR A 530 -0.21 -15.09 2.17
CA TYR A 530 0.49 -14.10 2.98
C TYR A 530 0.15 -12.66 2.54
N PHE A 531 0.21 -12.36 1.25
CA PHE A 531 -0.12 -11.03 0.75
C PHE A 531 -1.56 -10.62 1.06
N MET A 532 -2.50 -11.55 0.89
CA MET A 532 -3.91 -11.28 1.16
C MET A 532 -4.23 -11.23 2.66
N TRP A 533 -3.47 -11.93 3.50
CA TRP A 533 -3.69 -12.02 4.95
C TRP A 533 -3.04 -10.87 5.73
N LYS A 534 -1.87 -10.40 5.31
CA LYS A 534 -0.98 -9.52 6.10
C LYS A 534 -1.59 -8.15 6.39
N ALA A 535 -2.02 -7.44 5.37
CA ALA A 535 -2.44 -6.04 5.45
C ALA A 535 -3.65 -5.73 4.54
N SER A 536 -4.29 -4.58 4.79
CA SER A 536 -5.28 -4.03 3.85
C SER A 536 -4.65 -3.79 2.48
N PRO A 537 -5.35 -4.04 1.36
CA PRO A 537 -4.79 -3.82 0.03
C PRO A 537 -4.24 -2.42 -0.21
N ILE A 538 -4.82 -1.39 0.42
CA ILE A 538 -4.39 0.01 0.23
C ILE A 538 -3.18 0.42 1.09
N GLU A 539 -2.80 -0.39 2.07
CA GLU A 539 -1.71 -0.08 2.97
C GLU A 539 -0.37 -0.63 2.46
N PRO A 540 0.74 0.07 2.72
CA PRO A 540 2.06 -0.47 2.44
C PRO A 540 2.29 -1.77 3.23
N LEU A 541 2.84 -2.79 2.56
CA LEU A 541 3.15 -4.08 3.16
C LEU A 541 4.65 -4.26 3.28
N SER A 542 5.19 -4.35 4.50
CA SER A 542 6.58 -4.80 4.72
C SER A 542 6.65 -6.31 4.61
N PHE A 543 7.40 -6.81 3.62
CA PHE A 543 7.53 -8.24 3.35
C PHE A 543 8.57 -8.88 4.26
N SER A 544 8.21 -9.98 4.95
CA SER A 544 9.11 -10.77 5.78
C SER A 544 8.95 -12.26 5.52
N THR A 545 10.05 -12.93 5.23
CA THR A 545 10.08 -14.40 5.04
C THR A 545 9.81 -15.16 6.32
N ASP A 546 10.19 -14.62 7.48
CA ASP A 546 9.94 -15.24 8.77
C ASP A 546 8.43 -15.23 9.11
N GLU A 547 7.74 -14.12 8.83
CA GLU A 547 6.28 -14.06 8.98
C GLU A 547 5.55 -14.98 7.99
N LEU A 548 6.01 -15.04 6.74
CA LEU A 548 5.50 -15.96 5.72
C LEU A 548 5.49 -17.40 6.24
N MET A 549 6.60 -17.83 6.84
CA MET A 549 6.80 -19.18 7.37
C MET A 549 6.19 -19.42 8.77
N SER A 550 5.54 -18.42 9.37
CA SER A 550 4.87 -18.53 10.67
C SER A 550 3.37 -18.84 10.52
N ARG A 551 2.51 -17.84 10.71
CA ARG A 551 1.05 -18.03 10.73
C ARG A 551 0.46 -18.48 9.40
N PRO A 552 0.80 -17.91 8.23
CA PRO A 552 0.30 -18.36 6.94
C PRO A 552 0.62 -19.84 6.67
N TYR A 553 1.88 -20.25 6.91
CA TYR A 553 2.28 -21.65 6.79
C TYR A 553 1.49 -22.56 7.73
N GLN A 554 1.29 -22.14 8.98
CA GLN A 554 0.50 -22.89 9.96
C GLN A 554 -0.93 -23.12 9.48
N VAL A 555 -1.58 -22.12 8.89
CA VAL A 555 -2.97 -22.22 8.38
C VAL A 555 -3.06 -23.26 7.28
N ILE A 556 -2.22 -23.14 6.23
CA ILE A 556 -2.25 -24.05 5.09
C ILE A 556 -1.89 -25.48 5.52
N ASN A 557 -0.85 -25.64 6.32
CA ASN A 557 -0.44 -26.96 6.83
C ASN A 557 -1.49 -27.58 7.74
N THR A 558 -2.20 -26.78 8.54
CA THR A 558 -3.30 -27.28 9.37
C THR A 558 -4.47 -27.74 8.51
N LEU A 559 -4.85 -26.97 7.48
CA LEU A 559 -5.89 -27.35 6.54
C LEU A 559 -5.57 -28.70 5.88
N PHE A 560 -4.35 -28.85 5.37
CA PHE A 560 -3.88 -30.09 4.77
C PHE A 560 -3.97 -31.28 5.75
N ASN A 561 -3.51 -31.12 6.98
CA ASN A 561 -3.58 -32.16 8.01
C ASN A 561 -5.02 -32.51 8.42
N LEU A 562 -5.94 -31.55 8.39
CA LEU A 562 -7.36 -31.77 8.67
C LEU A 562 -8.02 -32.64 7.58
N HIS A 563 -7.67 -32.42 6.32
CA HIS A 563 -8.12 -33.26 5.21
C HIS A 563 -7.59 -34.71 5.33
N LEU A 564 -6.31 -34.87 5.63
CA LEU A 564 -5.74 -36.20 5.87
C LEU A 564 -6.41 -36.89 7.07
N TYR A 565 -6.67 -36.14 8.14
CA TYR A 565 -7.37 -36.68 9.30
C TYR A 565 -8.79 -37.13 8.94
N PHE A 566 -9.54 -36.32 8.20
CA PHE A 566 -10.87 -36.72 7.72
C PHE A 566 -10.79 -37.96 6.82
N GLN A 567 -9.95 -37.99 5.81
CA GLN A 567 -9.81 -39.09 4.85
C GLN A 567 -9.47 -40.40 5.55
N GLN A 568 -8.49 -40.41 6.45
CA GLN A 568 -8.06 -41.61 7.15
C GLN A 568 -9.15 -42.18 8.06
N ASN A 569 -9.89 -41.33 8.78
CA ASN A 569 -10.94 -41.80 9.71
C ASN A 569 -12.22 -42.16 8.97
N SER A 570 -12.64 -41.42 7.95
CA SER A 570 -13.87 -41.70 7.19
C SER A 570 -13.79 -43.03 6.40
N GLN A 571 -12.60 -43.36 5.88
CA GLN A 571 -12.35 -44.65 5.21
C GLN A 571 -12.55 -45.87 6.16
N TYR A 572 -12.20 -45.71 7.43
CA TYR A 572 -12.34 -46.79 8.42
C TYR A 572 -13.80 -47.22 8.62
N ASP A 573 -14.73 -46.25 8.66
CA ASP A 573 -16.18 -46.52 8.83
C ASP A 573 -16.95 -46.70 7.51
N ASN A 574 -16.27 -46.71 6.36
CA ASN A 574 -16.87 -46.73 5.02
C ASN A 574 -17.89 -45.59 4.83
N PHE A 575 -17.50 -44.35 5.23
CA PHE A 575 -18.30 -43.15 5.00
C PHE A 575 -18.47 -42.89 3.50
N ASP A 576 -19.68 -42.55 3.09
CA ASP A 576 -20.02 -42.22 1.71
C ASP A 576 -20.94 -40.98 1.60
N ASN A 577 -21.21 -40.57 0.38
CA ASN A 577 -22.00 -39.34 0.08
C ASN A 577 -23.50 -39.46 0.45
N THR A 578 -23.98 -40.63 0.90
CA THR A 578 -25.36 -40.77 1.43
C THR A 578 -25.46 -40.26 2.87
N ASN A 579 -24.34 -40.22 3.59
CA ASN A 579 -24.26 -39.73 4.95
C ASN A 579 -24.15 -38.18 4.96
N THR A 580 -25.24 -37.48 4.58
CA THR A 580 -25.31 -36.01 4.54
C THR A 580 -25.62 -35.40 5.90
N ILE A 581 -25.57 -34.07 6.00
CA ILE A 581 -26.03 -33.35 7.20
C ILE A 581 -27.51 -33.62 7.46
N GLU A 582 -28.36 -33.71 6.43
CA GLU A 582 -29.77 -34.03 6.52
C GLU A 582 -29.98 -35.47 7.04
N TRP A 583 -29.17 -36.42 6.57
CA TRP A 583 -29.16 -37.77 7.13
C TRP A 583 -28.80 -37.76 8.62
N ALA A 584 -27.78 -37.03 9.03
CA ALA A 584 -27.34 -36.91 10.42
C ALA A 584 -28.41 -36.24 11.31
N LYS A 585 -29.11 -35.22 10.81
CA LYS A 585 -30.31 -34.64 11.48
C LYS A 585 -31.44 -35.63 11.66
N SER A 586 -31.79 -36.37 10.59
CA SER A 586 -32.89 -37.36 10.60
C SER A 586 -32.64 -38.51 11.57
N ASN A 587 -31.38 -38.86 11.79
CA ASN A 587 -30.98 -39.92 12.74
C ASN A 587 -30.69 -39.37 14.15
N ASN A 588 -30.98 -38.09 14.44
CA ASN A 588 -30.65 -37.43 15.72
C ASN A 588 -29.20 -37.64 16.18
N SER A 589 -28.26 -37.70 15.23
CA SER A 589 -26.85 -37.98 15.47
C SER A 589 -25.97 -36.73 15.60
N LEU A 590 -26.52 -35.54 15.34
CA LEU A 590 -25.83 -34.27 15.56
C LEU A 590 -25.88 -33.86 17.03
N THR A 591 -24.77 -33.33 17.53
CA THR A 591 -24.64 -32.83 18.90
C THR A 591 -24.34 -31.31 18.89
N SER A 592 -24.33 -30.69 20.07
CA SER A 592 -24.05 -29.25 20.20
C SER A 592 -22.77 -28.76 19.50
N PRO A 593 -21.63 -29.49 19.53
CA PRO A 593 -20.43 -29.12 18.76
C PRO A 593 -20.66 -29.05 17.26
N ASP A 594 -21.45 -29.96 16.69
CA ASP A 594 -21.72 -30.00 15.26
C ASP A 594 -22.56 -28.80 14.83
N ILE A 595 -23.65 -28.52 15.57
CA ILE A 595 -24.51 -27.35 15.33
C ILE A 595 -23.74 -26.04 15.47
N TRP A 596 -22.85 -25.97 16.47
CA TRP A 596 -21.99 -24.83 16.68
C TRP A 596 -21.02 -24.60 15.49
N LEU A 597 -20.36 -25.67 15.03
CA LEU A 597 -19.39 -25.54 13.92
C LEU A 597 -20.10 -25.17 12.62
N LEU A 598 -21.25 -25.77 12.31
CA LEU A 598 -22.06 -25.44 11.14
C LEU A 598 -22.55 -23.98 11.19
N SER A 599 -22.96 -23.51 12.38
CA SER A 599 -23.34 -22.10 12.57
C SER A 599 -22.17 -21.14 12.32
N LYS A 600 -20.98 -21.47 12.85
CA LYS A 600 -19.75 -20.71 12.59
C LYS A 600 -19.36 -20.72 11.11
N LEU A 601 -19.57 -21.84 10.41
CA LEU A 601 -19.33 -21.95 8.97
C LEU A 601 -20.23 -20.99 8.18
N GLN A 602 -21.52 -20.90 8.52
CA GLN A 602 -22.43 -19.96 7.87
C GLN A 602 -21.97 -18.50 8.02
N LYS A 603 -21.59 -18.10 9.22
CA LYS A 603 -21.05 -16.76 9.48
C LYS A 603 -19.73 -16.50 8.73
N LEU A 604 -18.91 -17.55 8.55
CA LEU A 604 -17.69 -17.48 7.75
C LEU A 604 -18.03 -17.23 6.28
N ILE A 605 -18.96 -17.99 5.69
CA ILE A 605 -19.42 -17.82 4.31
C ILE A 605 -19.89 -16.38 4.08
N GLN A 606 -20.78 -15.88 4.94
CA GLN A 606 -21.30 -14.52 4.86
C GLN A 606 -20.18 -13.49 4.91
N LYS A 607 -19.29 -13.63 5.90
CA LYS A 607 -18.19 -12.68 6.10
C LYS A 607 -17.22 -12.65 4.93
N ILE A 608 -16.79 -13.80 4.41
CA ILE A 608 -15.84 -13.85 3.28
C ILE A 608 -16.49 -13.29 2.02
N THR A 609 -17.75 -13.64 1.76
CA THR A 609 -18.48 -13.13 0.60
C THR A 609 -18.53 -11.60 0.62
N GLU A 610 -18.94 -11.00 1.76
CA GLU A 610 -18.98 -9.55 1.94
C GLU A 610 -17.59 -8.91 1.80
N LYS A 611 -16.57 -9.49 2.43
CA LYS A 611 -15.23 -8.92 2.44
C LYS A 611 -14.54 -9.01 1.08
N ASN A 612 -14.76 -10.08 0.34
CA ASN A 612 -14.24 -10.21 -1.03
C ASN A 612 -14.93 -9.24 -1.98
N GLN A 613 -16.26 -9.06 -1.89
CA GLN A 613 -17.01 -8.09 -2.69
C GLN A 613 -16.56 -6.64 -2.44
N THR A 614 -16.13 -6.32 -1.21
CA THR A 614 -15.65 -4.99 -0.83
C THR A 614 -14.13 -4.86 -0.87
N CYS A 615 -13.42 -5.78 -1.49
CA CYS A 615 -11.95 -5.83 -1.60
C CYS A 615 -11.20 -5.77 -0.25
N LYS A 616 -11.85 -6.17 0.84
CA LYS A 616 -11.24 -6.30 2.17
C LYS A 616 -10.67 -7.71 2.38
N PHE A 617 -9.86 -8.16 1.44
CA PHE A 617 -9.35 -9.55 1.36
C PHE A 617 -8.65 -9.99 2.64
N HIS A 618 -7.91 -9.10 3.31
CA HIS A 618 -7.23 -9.38 4.57
C HIS A 618 -8.18 -9.73 5.71
N GLU A 619 -9.38 -9.17 5.73
CA GLU A 619 -10.41 -9.52 6.72
C GLU A 619 -10.99 -10.91 6.41
N GLY A 620 -11.17 -11.24 5.12
CA GLY A 620 -11.59 -12.58 4.68
C GLY A 620 -10.54 -13.65 5.00
N ALA A 621 -9.28 -13.41 4.64
CA ALA A 621 -8.18 -14.34 4.91
C ALA A 621 -7.97 -14.58 6.42
N LYS A 622 -8.08 -13.53 7.26
CA LYS A 622 -8.02 -13.66 8.73
C LYS A 622 -9.22 -14.40 9.31
N ALA A 623 -10.39 -14.29 8.68
CA ALA A 623 -11.55 -15.08 9.11
C ALA A 623 -11.38 -16.57 8.80
N ILE A 624 -10.79 -16.91 7.65
CA ILE A 624 -10.42 -18.29 7.29
C ILE A 624 -9.39 -18.84 8.30
N ASP A 625 -8.34 -18.06 8.57
CA ASP A 625 -7.33 -18.40 9.57
C ASP A 625 -7.94 -18.70 10.94
N ASP A 626 -8.77 -17.81 11.46
CA ASP A 626 -9.43 -17.98 12.74
C ASP A 626 -10.32 -19.24 12.77
N PHE A 627 -11.07 -19.47 11.71
CA PHE A 627 -11.94 -20.63 11.62
C PHE A 627 -11.15 -21.95 11.58
N ILE A 628 -10.13 -22.06 10.74
CA ILE A 628 -9.34 -23.28 10.61
C ILE A 628 -8.60 -23.59 11.90
N ILE A 629 -7.92 -22.59 12.47
CA ILE A 629 -7.05 -22.81 13.62
C ILE A 629 -7.87 -22.85 14.92
N ASN A 630 -8.63 -21.80 15.20
CA ASN A 630 -9.23 -21.60 16.52
C ASN A 630 -10.57 -22.34 16.68
N ASN A 631 -11.38 -22.48 15.60
CA ASN A 631 -12.65 -23.16 15.70
C ASN A 631 -12.55 -24.64 15.34
N LEU A 632 -12.03 -24.99 14.16
CA LEU A 632 -11.99 -26.37 13.69
C LEU A 632 -10.88 -27.17 14.38
N SER A 633 -9.62 -26.75 14.27
CA SER A 633 -8.46 -27.52 14.76
C SER A 633 -8.34 -27.54 16.28
N GLN A 634 -8.55 -26.40 16.97
CA GLN A 634 -8.32 -26.32 18.42
C GLN A 634 -9.56 -26.65 19.27
N ILE A 635 -10.78 -26.58 18.70
CA ILE A 635 -12.01 -26.80 19.46
C ILE A 635 -12.73 -28.06 18.97
N TYR A 636 -13.19 -28.05 17.73
CA TYR A 636 -14.05 -29.14 17.22
C TYR A 636 -13.35 -30.49 17.18
N ILE A 637 -12.15 -30.56 16.58
CA ILE A 637 -11.40 -31.84 16.49
C ILE A 637 -11.07 -32.43 17.87
N PRO A 638 -10.54 -31.67 18.86
CA PRO A 638 -10.31 -32.24 20.20
C PRO A 638 -11.56 -32.70 20.91
N ILE A 639 -12.70 -32.05 20.68
CA ILE A 639 -13.99 -32.42 21.29
C ILE A 639 -14.48 -33.78 20.72
N THR A 640 -14.47 -33.91 19.39
CA THR A 640 -15.06 -35.08 18.68
C THR A 640 -14.10 -36.27 18.59
N ARG A 641 -12.79 -36.06 18.80
CA ARG A 641 -11.78 -37.12 18.67
C ARG A 641 -12.06 -38.37 19.52
N GLY A 642 -12.51 -38.17 20.74
CA GLY A 642 -12.85 -39.29 21.63
C GLY A 642 -14.04 -40.13 21.12
N GLU A 643 -15.01 -39.50 20.49
CA GLU A 643 -16.16 -40.13 19.88
C GLU A 643 -15.78 -40.92 18.61
N LEU A 644 -14.84 -40.38 17.82
CA LEU A 644 -14.32 -41.09 16.63
C LEU A 644 -13.50 -42.35 16.98
N TRP A 645 -12.90 -42.38 18.16
CA TRP A 645 -12.10 -43.54 18.62
C TRP A 645 -12.94 -44.59 19.36
N ASP A 646 -14.24 -44.35 19.57
CA ASP A 646 -15.17 -45.33 20.10
C ASP A 646 -15.71 -46.22 18.97
N GLU A 647 -15.06 -47.38 18.78
CA GLU A 647 -15.34 -48.31 17.69
C GLU A 647 -16.64 -49.10 17.91
N SER A 648 -17.38 -48.88 19.01
CA SER A 648 -18.65 -49.58 19.26
C SER A 648 -19.67 -49.35 18.14
N GLU A 649 -20.43 -50.38 17.77
CA GLU A 649 -21.45 -50.29 16.74
C GLU A 649 -22.55 -49.30 17.11
N GLU A 650 -22.85 -49.15 18.40
CA GLU A 650 -23.81 -48.14 18.91
C GLU A 650 -23.43 -46.70 18.58
N LYS A 651 -22.14 -46.43 18.48
CA LYS A 651 -21.61 -45.10 18.16
C LYS A 651 -21.38 -44.86 16.67
N LYS A 652 -21.61 -45.82 15.82
CA LYS A 652 -21.37 -45.70 14.37
C LYS A 652 -22.11 -44.54 13.73
N ASN A 653 -23.41 -44.38 14.01
CA ASN A 653 -24.16 -43.24 13.47
C ASN A 653 -23.61 -41.90 13.95
N ARG A 654 -23.10 -41.85 15.17
CA ARG A 654 -22.43 -40.63 15.68
C ARG A 654 -21.12 -40.33 14.94
N ARG A 655 -20.28 -41.35 14.69
CA ARG A 655 -19.04 -41.19 13.90
C ARG A 655 -19.35 -40.73 12.49
N LEU A 656 -20.33 -41.37 11.81
CA LEU A 656 -20.77 -40.97 10.46
C LEU A 656 -21.33 -39.54 10.45
N ALA A 657 -22.00 -39.07 11.49
CA ALA A 657 -22.46 -37.70 11.61
C ALA A 657 -21.28 -36.70 11.72
N ILE A 658 -20.23 -37.06 12.49
CA ILE A 658 -19.00 -36.24 12.58
C ILE A 658 -18.33 -36.15 11.19
N TYR A 659 -18.26 -37.25 10.45
CA TYR A 659 -17.71 -37.26 9.09
C TYR A 659 -18.56 -36.41 8.14
N ALA A 660 -19.89 -36.47 8.25
CA ALA A 660 -20.78 -35.61 7.45
C ALA A 660 -20.50 -34.12 7.67
N VAL A 661 -20.32 -33.74 8.95
CA VAL A 661 -19.97 -32.34 9.30
C VAL A 661 -18.60 -31.97 8.78
N LEU A 662 -17.57 -32.82 8.94
CA LEU A 662 -16.22 -32.57 8.45
C LEU A 662 -16.19 -32.50 6.92
N ASN A 663 -16.92 -33.36 6.22
CA ASN A 663 -17.05 -33.36 4.76
C ASN A 663 -17.60 -32.01 4.26
N GLU A 664 -18.72 -31.58 4.85
CA GLU A 664 -19.35 -30.30 4.50
C GLU A 664 -18.40 -29.09 4.78
N VAL A 665 -17.82 -29.07 5.98
CA VAL A 665 -16.95 -27.97 6.42
C VAL A 665 -15.68 -27.89 5.59
N LEU A 666 -14.98 -29.01 5.37
CA LEU A 666 -13.71 -29.02 4.65
C LEU A 666 -13.90 -28.73 3.16
N LYS A 667 -14.92 -29.30 2.53
CA LYS A 667 -15.27 -29.02 1.15
C LYS A 667 -15.62 -27.54 0.94
N THR A 668 -16.40 -26.98 1.85
CA THR A 668 -16.75 -25.54 1.84
C THR A 668 -15.50 -24.67 2.04
N LEU A 669 -14.62 -25.05 2.96
CA LEU A 669 -13.37 -24.33 3.19
C LEU A 669 -12.47 -24.33 1.96
N ASP A 670 -12.39 -25.44 1.22
CA ASP A 670 -11.62 -25.49 -0.04
C ASP A 670 -12.13 -24.48 -1.05
N ILE A 671 -13.45 -24.34 -1.19
CA ILE A 671 -14.04 -23.34 -2.09
C ILE A 671 -13.77 -21.91 -1.60
N LEU A 672 -13.90 -21.66 -0.29
CA LEU A 672 -13.72 -20.34 0.29
C LEU A 672 -12.27 -19.87 0.24
N ILE A 673 -11.30 -20.78 0.41
CA ILE A 673 -9.87 -20.46 0.37
C ILE A 673 -9.28 -20.45 -1.04
N HIS A 674 -9.98 -21.04 -2.02
CA HIS A 674 -9.48 -21.18 -3.39
C HIS A 674 -8.97 -19.87 -4.02
N PRO A 675 -9.62 -18.70 -3.89
CA PRO A 675 -9.10 -17.44 -4.42
C PRO A 675 -7.72 -17.05 -3.84
N PHE A 676 -7.41 -17.54 -2.65
CA PHE A 676 -6.15 -17.28 -1.94
C PHE A 676 -5.10 -18.37 -2.20
N CYS A 677 -5.52 -19.63 -2.21
CA CYS A 677 -4.66 -20.82 -2.29
C CYS A 677 -5.17 -21.80 -3.36
N PRO A 678 -5.09 -21.44 -4.66
CA PRO A 678 -5.71 -22.21 -5.72
C PRO A 678 -5.16 -23.63 -5.86
N TYR A 679 -3.85 -23.82 -5.73
CA TYR A 679 -3.22 -25.14 -5.92
C TYR A 679 -3.52 -26.11 -4.76
N THR A 680 -3.42 -25.62 -3.53
CA THR A 680 -3.69 -26.45 -2.33
C THR A 680 -5.14 -26.85 -2.27
N SER A 681 -6.07 -25.93 -2.47
CA SER A 681 -7.50 -26.21 -2.41
C SER A 681 -7.96 -27.11 -3.54
N GLU A 682 -7.49 -26.92 -4.78
CA GLU A 682 -7.77 -27.79 -5.91
C GLU A 682 -7.26 -29.24 -5.64
N HIS A 683 -6.01 -29.36 -5.16
CA HIS A 683 -5.44 -30.64 -4.81
C HIS A 683 -6.24 -31.38 -3.74
N LEU A 684 -6.59 -30.70 -2.64
CA LEU A 684 -7.37 -31.28 -1.54
C LEU A 684 -8.77 -31.67 -2.01
N TYR A 685 -9.43 -30.79 -2.76
CA TYR A 685 -10.75 -31.04 -3.33
C TYR A 685 -10.78 -32.30 -4.20
N GLN A 686 -9.80 -32.48 -5.10
CA GLN A 686 -9.77 -33.64 -6.01
C GLN A 686 -9.32 -34.95 -5.34
N THR A 687 -8.43 -34.86 -4.33
CA THR A 687 -7.86 -36.05 -3.69
C THR A 687 -8.69 -36.59 -2.52
N VAL A 688 -9.47 -35.73 -1.87
CA VAL A 688 -10.21 -36.10 -0.66
C VAL A 688 -11.72 -36.27 -0.91
N PHE A 689 -12.28 -35.50 -1.85
CA PHE A 689 -13.71 -35.52 -2.12
C PHE A 689 -14.03 -36.09 -3.52
N GLU A 690 -15.11 -36.84 -3.64
CA GLU A 690 -15.69 -37.22 -4.93
C GLU A 690 -16.43 -35.99 -5.51
N GLY A 691 -15.69 -35.10 -6.12
CA GLY A 691 -16.18 -33.82 -6.64
C GLY A 691 -16.27 -33.75 -8.16
N LYS A 692 -16.45 -32.55 -8.68
CA LYS A 692 -16.34 -32.24 -10.10
C LYS A 692 -14.87 -32.31 -10.55
N GLN A 693 -14.65 -32.28 -11.86
CA GLN A 693 -13.31 -32.29 -12.46
C GLN A 693 -12.39 -31.18 -11.92
N SER A 694 -12.96 -30.08 -11.50
CA SER A 694 -12.24 -28.96 -10.83
C SER A 694 -13.17 -28.27 -9.84
N ILE A 695 -12.61 -27.75 -8.75
CA ILE A 695 -13.29 -26.89 -7.77
C ILE A 695 -13.90 -25.64 -8.44
N LEU A 696 -13.29 -25.15 -9.53
CA LEU A 696 -13.79 -24.01 -10.31
C LEU A 696 -15.15 -24.27 -11.00
N LEU A 697 -15.55 -25.53 -11.13
CA LEU A 697 -16.87 -25.92 -11.64
C LEU A 697 -17.94 -25.99 -10.54
N ASP A 698 -17.54 -25.82 -9.29
CA ASP A 698 -18.46 -25.76 -8.16
C ASP A 698 -18.98 -24.31 -7.97
N LYS A 699 -20.08 -24.19 -7.23
CA LYS A 699 -20.67 -22.90 -6.94
C LYS A 699 -20.10 -22.33 -5.65
N TRP A 700 -20.01 -21.01 -5.59
CA TRP A 700 -19.69 -20.30 -4.36
C TRP A 700 -20.74 -20.61 -3.29
N PRO A 701 -20.33 -20.99 -2.06
CA PRO A 701 -21.26 -21.35 -0.99
C PRO A 701 -22.21 -20.21 -0.67
N GLN A 702 -23.47 -20.57 -0.48
CA GLN A 702 -24.52 -19.60 -0.11
C GLN A 702 -24.72 -19.60 1.41
N TYR A 703 -24.96 -18.43 1.96
CA TYR A 703 -25.30 -18.27 3.37
C TYR A 703 -26.71 -18.76 3.64
N GLU A 704 -26.87 -19.64 4.63
CA GLU A 704 -28.14 -20.20 5.07
C GLU A 704 -28.43 -19.77 6.51
N GLU A 705 -29.30 -18.79 6.69
CA GLU A 705 -29.71 -18.27 8.01
C GLU A 705 -30.30 -19.35 8.93
N SER A 706 -30.97 -20.33 8.36
CA SER A 706 -31.60 -21.46 9.09
C SER A 706 -30.59 -22.32 9.84
N LEU A 707 -29.33 -22.34 9.44
CA LEU A 707 -28.25 -23.09 10.09
C LEU A 707 -27.51 -22.25 11.16
N VAL A 708 -27.82 -20.96 11.30
CA VAL A 708 -27.23 -20.10 12.32
C VAL A 708 -27.92 -20.29 13.66
N ASN A 709 -27.13 -20.57 14.69
CA ASN A 709 -27.63 -20.77 16.07
C ASN A 709 -26.83 -19.90 17.04
N GLU A 710 -27.25 -18.65 17.19
CA GLU A 710 -26.57 -17.68 18.06
C GLU A 710 -26.53 -18.13 19.52
N LYS A 711 -27.57 -18.77 20.00
CA LYS A 711 -27.62 -19.23 21.40
C LYS A 711 -26.52 -20.25 21.69
N ILE A 712 -26.26 -21.17 20.75
CA ILE A 712 -25.22 -22.17 20.93
C ILE A 712 -23.84 -21.55 20.79
N GLU A 713 -23.67 -20.56 19.90
CA GLU A 713 -22.41 -19.84 19.75
C GLU A 713 -22.04 -19.09 21.03
N GLU A 714 -22.97 -18.36 21.62
CA GLU A 714 -22.79 -17.67 22.90
C GLU A 714 -22.47 -18.64 24.04
N SER A 715 -23.14 -19.80 24.07
CA SER A 715 -22.84 -20.83 25.06
C SER A 715 -21.41 -21.38 24.94
N PHE A 716 -20.96 -21.62 23.71
CA PHE A 716 -19.58 -22.05 23.43
C PHE A 716 -18.55 -20.98 23.79
N ASP A 717 -18.82 -19.69 23.55
CA ASP A 717 -17.91 -18.63 23.89
C ASP A 717 -17.72 -18.52 25.40
N ILE A 718 -18.81 -18.60 26.19
CA ILE A 718 -18.75 -18.65 27.63
C ILE A 718 -17.98 -19.91 28.10
N MET A 719 -18.26 -21.06 27.52
CA MET A 719 -17.56 -22.30 27.85
C MET A 719 -16.05 -22.19 27.58
N LYS A 720 -15.64 -21.59 26.48
CA LYS A 720 -14.21 -21.35 26.16
C LYS A 720 -13.54 -20.51 27.23
N ASP A 721 -14.20 -19.45 27.68
CA ASP A 721 -13.68 -18.60 28.77
C ASP A 721 -13.50 -19.39 30.05
N VAL A 722 -14.50 -20.16 30.48
CA VAL A 722 -14.43 -21.02 31.66
C VAL A 722 -13.30 -22.05 31.56
N VAL A 723 -13.14 -22.71 30.40
CA VAL A 723 -12.07 -23.69 30.17
C VAL A 723 -10.69 -23.04 30.18
N SER A 724 -10.56 -21.84 29.63
CA SER A 724 -9.34 -21.05 29.65
C SER A 724 -8.92 -20.67 31.07
N ILE A 725 -9.88 -20.18 31.87
CA ILE A 725 -9.68 -19.78 33.28
C ILE A 725 -9.35 -21.04 34.14
N SER A 726 -10.05 -22.16 33.91
CA SER A 726 -9.74 -23.43 34.56
C SER A 726 -8.31 -23.91 34.25
N SER A 727 -7.85 -23.73 33.01
CA SER A 727 -6.47 -24.06 32.64
C SER A 727 -5.46 -23.19 33.36
N ALA A 728 -5.75 -21.89 33.54
CA ALA A 728 -4.90 -20.99 34.35
C ALA A 728 -4.90 -21.38 35.82
N ALA A 729 -6.05 -21.78 36.36
CA ALA A 729 -6.12 -22.31 37.75
C ALA A 729 -5.30 -23.63 37.89
N ARG A 730 -5.33 -24.51 36.87
CA ARG A 730 -4.49 -25.72 36.87
C ARG A 730 -2.99 -25.39 36.88
N MET A 731 -2.56 -24.37 36.13
CA MET A 731 -1.16 -23.92 36.13
C MET A 731 -0.74 -23.42 37.52
N LYS A 732 -1.57 -22.60 38.17
CA LYS A 732 -1.33 -22.15 39.56
C LYS A 732 -1.22 -23.32 40.54
N GLY A 733 -2.10 -24.33 40.40
CA GLY A 733 -2.09 -25.54 41.17
C GLY A 733 -1.03 -26.59 40.80
N LYS A 734 -0.16 -26.30 39.77
CA LYS A 734 0.85 -27.21 39.21
C LYS A 734 0.25 -28.56 38.76
N LEU A 735 -0.95 -28.52 38.15
CA LEU A 735 -1.71 -29.67 37.75
C LEU A 735 -1.65 -29.86 36.22
N LYS A 736 -1.34 -31.05 35.74
CA LYS A 736 -1.35 -31.37 34.30
C LYS A 736 -2.80 -31.40 33.76
N ARG A 737 -3.07 -30.76 32.60
CA ARG A 737 -4.40 -30.69 32.01
C ARG A 737 -5.06 -32.07 31.75
N ARG A 738 -4.28 -33.07 31.38
CA ARG A 738 -4.77 -34.42 31.06
C ARG A 738 -5.12 -35.26 32.29
N TRP A 739 -4.72 -34.84 33.50
CA TRP A 739 -5.06 -35.58 34.72
C TRP A 739 -6.43 -35.16 35.22
N PRO A 740 -7.34 -36.12 35.49
CA PRO A 740 -8.64 -35.80 36.02
C PRO A 740 -8.54 -35.19 37.43
N LEU A 741 -9.48 -34.30 37.76
CA LEU A 741 -9.57 -33.71 39.08
C LEU A 741 -10.92 -34.02 39.69
N ASN A 742 -11.03 -33.87 41.00
CA ASN A 742 -12.23 -34.23 41.77
C ASN A 742 -13.39 -33.33 41.39
N GLU A 743 -13.19 -32.00 41.53
CA GLU A 743 -14.28 -31.07 41.31
C GLU A 743 -13.80 -29.70 40.85
N ALA A 744 -14.72 -28.94 40.22
CA ALA A 744 -14.60 -27.54 39.92
C ALA A 744 -15.83 -26.77 40.40
N GLN A 745 -15.60 -25.55 40.93
CA GLN A 745 -16.66 -24.58 41.22
C GLN A 745 -16.53 -23.42 40.24
N ILE A 746 -17.60 -23.13 39.50
CA ILE A 746 -17.60 -22.14 38.43
C ILE A 746 -18.58 -21.03 38.81
N CYS A 747 -18.09 -19.83 39.04
CA CYS A 747 -18.90 -18.68 39.39
C CYS A 747 -19.11 -17.80 38.16
N VAL A 748 -20.35 -17.54 37.81
CA VAL A 748 -20.75 -16.79 36.59
C VAL A 748 -22.07 -16.05 36.86
N LYS A 749 -22.41 -15.11 35.98
CA LYS A 749 -23.69 -14.41 36.02
C LYS A 749 -24.88 -15.35 35.69
N LYS A 750 -26.06 -15.02 36.13
CA LYS A 750 -27.30 -15.80 35.92
C LYS A 750 -27.55 -16.21 34.45
N ASN A 751 -27.43 -15.25 33.52
CA ASN A 751 -27.64 -15.53 32.11
C ASN A 751 -26.55 -16.46 31.51
N GLN A 752 -25.34 -16.43 32.05
CA GLN A 752 -24.22 -17.28 31.65
C GLN A 752 -24.38 -18.69 32.21
N LYS A 753 -24.93 -18.83 33.42
CA LYS A 753 -25.23 -20.14 34.05
C LYS A 753 -26.14 -20.99 33.16
N ILE A 754 -27.27 -20.41 32.71
CA ILE A 754 -28.25 -21.11 31.85
C ILE A 754 -27.59 -21.61 30.56
N LYS A 755 -26.72 -20.77 29.95
CA LYS A 755 -25.99 -21.12 28.73
C LYS A 755 -25.00 -22.27 28.96
N LEU A 756 -24.25 -22.25 30.06
CA LEU A 756 -23.31 -23.32 30.42
C LEU A 756 -24.01 -24.62 30.76
N GLU A 757 -25.14 -24.57 31.45
CA GLU A 757 -25.92 -25.76 31.80
C GLU A 757 -26.43 -26.51 30.55
N SER A 758 -26.67 -25.79 29.44
CA SER A 758 -27.02 -26.41 28.15
C SER A 758 -25.87 -27.22 27.52
N LEU A 759 -24.64 -27.04 27.98
CA LEU A 759 -23.42 -27.71 27.53
C LEU A 759 -22.77 -28.56 28.64
N SER A 760 -23.52 -28.98 29.67
CA SER A 760 -23.01 -29.59 30.90
C SER A 760 -22.06 -30.78 30.65
N ASP A 761 -22.45 -31.74 29.81
CA ASP A 761 -21.62 -32.92 29.52
C ASP A 761 -20.33 -32.56 28.81
N LEU A 762 -20.41 -31.63 27.85
CA LEU A 762 -19.26 -31.12 27.13
C LEU A 762 -18.32 -30.33 28.07
N LEU A 763 -18.88 -29.47 28.89
CA LEU A 763 -18.14 -28.66 29.87
C LEU A 763 -17.39 -29.59 30.86
N LYS A 764 -18.04 -30.64 31.39
CA LYS A 764 -17.45 -31.66 32.27
C LYS A 764 -16.23 -32.30 31.61
N SER A 765 -16.38 -32.73 30.36
CA SER A 765 -15.30 -33.32 29.57
C SER A 765 -14.13 -32.36 29.36
N GLN A 766 -14.41 -31.10 28.95
CA GLN A 766 -13.37 -30.09 28.68
C GLN A 766 -12.62 -29.63 29.93
N LEU A 767 -13.31 -29.58 31.07
CA LEU A 767 -12.71 -29.32 32.38
C LEU A 767 -11.89 -30.50 32.89
N ASN A 768 -12.18 -31.71 32.43
CA ASN A 768 -11.61 -32.98 32.90
C ASN A 768 -11.74 -33.15 34.42
N VAL A 769 -12.98 -33.03 34.90
CA VAL A 769 -13.35 -33.17 36.32
C VAL A 769 -14.43 -34.20 36.50
N GLU A 770 -14.47 -34.87 37.69
CA GLU A 770 -15.52 -35.84 37.99
C GLU A 770 -16.86 -35.13 38.29
N LYS A 771 -16.78 -33.95 38.96
CA LYS A 771 -17.95 -33.15 39.35
C LYS A 771 -17.68 -31.70 39.10
N PHE A 772 -18.68 -30.93 38.77
CA PHE A 772 -18.61 -29.47 38.79
C PHE A 772 -19.92 -28.88 39.26
N ASN A 773 -19.85 -27.66 39.79
CA ASN A 773 -21.01 -26.88 40.16
C ASN A 773 -20.93 -25.49 39.55
N ILE A 774 -22.05 -24.99 39.01
CA ILE A 774 -22.14 -23.64 38.46
C ILE A 774 -22.91 -22.77 39.46
N VAL A 775 -22.21 -21.83 40.04
CA VAL A 775 -22.71 -20.92 41.07
C VAL A 775 -23.01 -19.58 40.43
N GLU A 776 -24.15 -19.03 40.73
CA GLU A 776 -24.55 -17.69 40.25
C GLU A 776 -23.95 -16.62 41.19
N THR A 777 -23.35 -15.61 40.61
CA THR A 777 -22.76 -14.47 41.33
C THR A 777 -23.13 -13.14 40.64
N GLU A 778 -23.38 -12.13 41.46
CA GLU A 778 -23.78 -10.77 41.00
C GLU A 778 -22.63 -9.76 41.07
N LYS A 779 -21.71 -9.97 42.00
CA LYS A 779 -20.60 -9.03 42.29
C LYS A 779 -19.36 -9.41 41.50
N GLU A 780 -18.70 -8.41 40.92
CA GLU A 780 -17.61 -8.63 39.95
C GLU A 780 -16.21 -8.40 40.56
N SER A 781 -16.08 -7.65 41.65
CA SER A 781 -14.76 -7.31 42.20
C SER A 781 -14.81 -6.83 43.64
N GLY A 782 -13.63 -6.81 44.26
CA GLY A 782 -13.39 -6.19 45.56
C GLY A 782 -14.10 -6.87 46.76
N LEU A 783 -14.37 -6.09 47.78
CA LEU A 783 -14.92 -6.60 49.05
C LEU A 783 -16.29 -7.27 48.85
N GLU A 784 -17.15 -6.72 48.04
CA GLU A 784 -18.49 -7.26 47.80
C GLU A 784 -18.44 -8.62 47.15
N GLN A 785 -17.59 -8.80 46.16
CA GLN A 785 -17.40 -10.13 45.53
C GLN A 785 -16.85 -11.16 46.55
N LEU A 786 -15.81 -10.79 47.29
CA LEU A 786 -15.25 -11.68 48.30
C LEU A 786 -16.29 -12.15 49.31
N LEU A 787 -17.16 -11.24 49.76
CA LEU A 787 -18.22 -11.57 50.74
C LEU A 787 -19.28 -12.48 50.15
N GLU A 788 -19.74 -12.19 48.93
CA GLU A 788 -20.69 -13.03 48.21
C GLU A 788 -20.14 -14.46 48.03
N LEU A 789 -18.86 -14.61 47.61
CA LEU A 789 -18.24 -15.90 47.44
C LEU A 789 -18.11 -16.68 48.77
N LYS A 790 -17.89 -15.99 49.90
CA LYS A 790 -17.89 -16.59 51.24
C LYS A 790 -19.31 -17.06 51.67
N GLU A 791 -20.31 -16.22 51.46
CA GLU A 791 -21.72 -16.57 51.74
C GLU A 791 -22.18 -17.75 50.96
N LEU A 792 -21.74 -17.89 49.70
CA LEU A 792 -22.02 -19.06 48.86
C LEU A 792 -21.21 -20.31 49.21
N GLY A 793 -20.38 -20.24 50.28
CA GLY A 793 -19.62 -21.39 50.80
C GLY A 793 -18.45 -21.82 49.91
N LEU A 794 -17.97 -20.96 49.01
CA LEU A 794 -16.88 -21.28 48.09
C LEU A 794 -15.52 -21.27 48.83
N PRO A 795 -14.51 -21.98 48.30
CA PRO A 795 -13.22 -22.17 48.99
C PRO A 795 -12.30 -20.94 48.81
N VAL A 796 -12.75 -19.79 49.31
CA VAL A 796 -12.02 -18.52 49.23
C VAL A 796 -11.20 -18.24 50.51
N LYS A 797 -10.00 -17.71 50.31
CA LYS A 797 -9.12 -17.15 51.35
C LYS A 797 -8.95 -15.65 51.06
N SER A 798 -9.24 -14.81 52.04
CA SER A 798 -9.12 -13.35 51.88
C SER A 798 -7.67 -12.96 51.71
N THR A 799 -7.42 -12.02 50.81
CA THR A 799 -6.14 -11.33 50.66
C THR A 799 -6.37 -9.83 50.59
N LEU A 800 -5.53 -9.11 51.31
CA LEU A 800 -5.56 -7.66 51.35
C LEU A 800 -4.18 -7.12 51.01
N GLU A 801 -4.15 -6.02 50.33
CA GLU A 801 -2.95 -5.20 50.11
C GLU A 801 -3.25 -3.78 50.48
N LEU A 802 -2.24 -3.06 50.99
CA LEU A 802 -2.39 -1.66 51.33
C LEU A 802 -2.27 -0.78 50.07
N GLU A 803 -3.26 0.09 49.82
CA GLU A 803 -3.21 1.10 48.78
C GLU A 803 -2.22 2.22 49.14
N ARG A 804 -0.95 2.02 48.88
CA ARG A 804 0.18 2.85 49.35
C ARG A 804 0.00 4.34 49.04
N LYS A 805 -0.64 4.70 47.96
CA LYS A 805 -0.87 6.10 47.57
C LYS A 805 -1.87 6.79 48.53
N LYS A 806 -2.88 6.07 49.02
CA LYS A 806 -3.92 6.59 49.90
C LYS A 806 -3.49 6.61 51.36
N ILE A 807 -2.76 5.58 51.79
CA ILE A 807 -2.30 5.44 53.17
C ILE A 807 -1.09 6.32 53.53
N GLY A 808 -0.29 6.73 52.53
CA GLY A 808 0.89 7.57 52.75
C GLY A 808 0.64 8.80 53.62
N PRO A 809 -0.40 9.62 53.30
CA PRO A 809 -0.77 10.77 54.14
C PRO A 809 -1.26 10.40 55.52
N LYS A 810 -1.90 9.22 55.72
CA LYS A 810 -2.45 8.75 57.00
C LYS A 810 -1.34 8.14 57.88
N ALA A 811 -0.43 7.41 57.34
CA ALA A 811 0.62 6.67 58.06
C ALA A 811 1.92 7.46 58.31
N LYS A 812 2.21 8.45 57.44
CA LYS A 812 3.40 9.33 57.56
C LYS A 812 4.69 8.56 58.00
N GLN A 813 5.29 8.93 59.14
CA GLN A 813 6.50 8.31 59.68
C GLN A 813 6.31 6.86 60.16
N HIS A 814 5.07 6.42 60.39
CA HIS A 814 4.74 5.10 60.90
C HIS A 814 4.50 4.06 59.80
N MET A 815 4.70 4.41 58.48
CA MET A 815 4.45 3.52 57.37
C MET A 815 5.12 2.16 57.49
N GLY A 816 6.38 2.11 57.88
CA GLY A 816 7.13 0.84 58.01
C GLY A 816 6.54 -0.11 59.07
N LYS A 817 6.18 0.44 60.21
CA LYS A 817 5.56 -0.32 61.31
C LYS A 817 4.12 -0.72 60.95
N LEU A 818 3.36 0.15 60.28
CA LEU A 818 2.02 -0.18 59.80
C LEU A 818 2.09 -1.39 58.82
N VAL A 819 3.01 -1.39 57.88
CA VAL A 819 3.16 -2.51 56.92
C VAL A 819 3.52 -3.80 57.67
N SER A 820 4.40 -3.75 58.68
CA SER A 820 4.73 -4.94 59.46
C SER A 820 3.53 -5.45 60.25
N THR A 821 2.83 -4.57 61.00
CA THR A 821 1.63 -4.96 61.76
C THR A 821 0.49 -5.47 60.87
N PHE A 822 0.31 -4.84 59.68
CA PHE A 822 -0.65 -5.27 58.70
C PHE A 822 -0.33 -6.70 58.21
N SER A 823 0.95 -7.00 57.90
CA SER A 823 1.34 -8.34 57.41
C SER A 823 1.15 -9.47 58.45
N GLU A 824 1.13 -9.13 59.72
CA GLU A 824 0.87 -10.06 60.84
C GLU A 824 -0.62 -10.16 61.20
N THR A 825 -1.46 -9.25 60.70
CA THR A 825 -2.90 -9.22 61.03
C THR A 825 -3.69 -10.10 60.07
N ASP A 826 -4.57 -10.95 60.61
CA ASP A 826 -5.47 -11.77 59.81
C ASP A 826 -6.38 -10.91 58.93
N PRO A 827 -6.33 -11.06 57.59
CA PRO A 827 -7.19 -10.32 56.66
C PRO A 827 -8.69 -10.37 56.99
N ASP A 828 -9.16 -11.48 57.50
CA ASP A 828 -10.58 -11.69 57.84
C ASP A 828 -11.01 -10.79 59.01
N LYS A 829 -10.12 -10.53 60.00
CA LYS A 829 -10.42 -9.59 61.11
C LYS A 829 -10.54 -8.15 60.62
N ILE A 830 -9.70 -7.75 59.64
CA ILE A 830 -9.78 -6.42 59.04
C ILE A 830 -11.07 -6.26 58.26
N ILE A 831 -11.43 -7.25 57.46
CA ILE A 831 -12.67 -7.27 56.67
C ILE A 831 -13.90 -7.21 57.54
N LEU A 832 -13.97 -7.98 58.61
CA LEU A 832 -15.08 -7.97 59.57
C LEU A 832 -15.24 -6.61 60.26
N SER A 833 -14.16 -5.97 60.65
CA SER A 833 -14.20 -4.63 61.25
C SER A 833 -14.66 -3.56 60.23
N ILE A 834 -14.17 -3.63 58.98
CA ILE A 834 -14.61 -2.74 57.88
C ILE A 834 -16.12 -2.92 57.60
N GLN A 835 -16.61 -4.13 57.64
CA GLN A 835 -18.05 -4.40 57.47
C GLN A 835 -18.90 -3.85 58.62
N LYS A 836 -18.43 -3.97 59.84
CA LYS A 836 -19.17 -3.59 61.05
C LYS A 836 -19.08 -2.08 61.35
N ASP A 837 -17.84 -1.57 61.29
CA ASP A 837 -17.50 -0.26 61.83
C ASP A 837 -17.03 0.73 60.78
N GLY A 838 -16.97 0.30 59.49
CA GLY A 838 -16.55 1.11 58.32
C GLY A 838 -15.03 1.29 58.22
N LYS A 839 -14.26 0.88 59.22
CA LYS A 839 -12.81 1.05 59.31
C LYS A 839 -12.15 -0.05 60.14
N TYR A 840 -10.81 -0.11 60.10
CA TYR A 840 -9.98 -0.89 60.98
C TYR A 840 -8.91 -0.02 61.60
N ASP A 841 -8.74 -0.11 62.94
CA ASP A 841 -7.83 0.71 63.75
C ASP A 841 -6.54 -0.10 64.05
N PHE A 842 -5.43 0.30 63.41
CA PHE A 842 -4.10 -0.22 63.71
C PHE A 842 -3.47 0.56 64.86
N LYS A 843 -3.13 -0.13 65.95
CA LYS A 843 -2.41 0.49 67.05
C LYS A 843 -0.91 0.38 66.79
N ILE A 844 -0.24 1.51 66.51
CA ILE A 844 1.17 1.61 66.20
C ILE A 844 1.81 2.51 67.25
N ASP A 845 2.62 1.93 68.15
CA ASP A 845 3.16 2.61 69.30
C ASP A 845 2.00 3.22 70.16
N ASP A 846 2.00 4.54 70.35
CA ASP A 846 0.96 5.25 71.11
C ASP A 846 -0.09 5.91 70.20
N GLU A 847 -0.02 5.67 68.88
CA GLU A 847 -0.97 6.25 67.91
C GLU A 847 -1.90 5.19 67.29
N ILE A 848 -3.11 5.61 66.99
CA ILE A 848 -4.10 4.79 66.27
C ILE A 848 -4.21 5.30 64.84
N ILE A 849 -3.88 4.43 63.86
CA ILE A 849 -4.06 4.72 62.43
C ILE A 849 -5.32 4.02 61.97
N SER A 850 -6.34 4.78 61.67
CA SER A 850 -7.63 4.26 61.16
C SER A 850 -7.60 4.17 59.62
N LEU A 851 -7.83 2.97 59.08
CA LEU A 851 -7.92 2.71 57.65
C LEU A 851 -9.34 2.26 57.29
N ASP A 852 -9.88 2.84 56.22
CA ASP A 852 -11.20 2.51 55.71
C ASP A 852 -11.14 1.57 54.49
N LYS A 853 -12.30 1.20 53.92
CA LYS A 853 -12.40 0.29 52.79
C LYS A 853 -11.50 0.69 51.60
N GLU A 854 -11.36 2.00 51.38
CA GLU A 854 -10.63 2.52 50.20
C GLU A 854 -9.11 2.47 50.34
N ASP A 855 -8.61 2.27 51.58
CA ASP A 855 -7.19 2.14 51.87
C ASP A 855 -6.63 0.76 51.59
N PHE A 856 -7.52 -0.19 51.27
CA PHE A 856 -7.15 -1.58 50.95
C PHE A 856 -7.54 -1.96 49.55
N ILE A 857 -6.66 -2.67 48.86
CA ILE A 857 -6.98 -3.48 47.67
C ILE A 857 -7.43 -4.82 48.22
N VAL A 858 -8.74 -5.09 48.10
CA VAL A 858 -9.33 -6.35 48.55
C VAL A 858 -9.36 -7.36 47.42
N ASP A 859 -8.76 -8.52 47.66
CA ASP A 859 -8.73 -9.62 46.72
C ASP A 859 -8.89 -10.97 47.44
N PHE A 860 -8.85 -12.07 46.74
CA PHE A 860 -8.93 -13.39 47.33
C PHE A 860 -8.05 -14.41 46.56
N ASP A 861 -7.64 -15.44 47.27
CA ASP A 861 -7.01 -16.65 46.79
C ASP A 861 -7.87 -17.85 47.16
N SER A 862 -7.47 -19.05 46.79
CA SER A 862 -8.16 -20.30 47.17
C SER A 862 -7.69 -20.77 48.56
N LYS A 863 -8.57 -21.49 49.29
CA LYS A 863 -8.21 -22.28 50.48
C LYS A 863 -7.34 -23.50 50.07
N ASP A 864 -6.74 -24.16 51.06
CA ASP A 864 -5.99 -25.40 50.88
C ASP A 864 -6.80 -26.42 50.09
N ASN A 865 -6.14 -27.20 49.25
CA ASN A 865 -6.70 -28.17 48.33
C ASN A 865 -7.49 -27.62 47.15
N PHE A 866 -7.49 -26.31 46.93
CA PHE A 866 -8.02 -25.67 45.72
C PHE A 866 -7.00 -24.73 45.07
N ALA A 867 -7.19 -24.49 43.80
CA ALA A 867 -6.53 -23.42 43.06
C ALA A 867 -7.59 -22.55 42.34
N VAL A 868 -7.40 -21.26 42.33
CA VAL A 868 -8.35 -20.29 41.74
C VAL A 868 -7.73 -19.46 40.63
N SER A 869 -8.50 -19.23 39.60
CA SER A 869 -8.22 -18.20 38.63
C SER A 869 -9.48 -17.42 38.31
N LYS A 870 -9.33 -16.14 37.94
CA LYS A 870 -10.44 -15.23 37.63
C LYS A 870 -10.13 -14.36 36.43
N ARG A 871 -11.19 -13.95 35.78
CA ARG A 871 -11.23 -12.93 34.73
C ARG A 871 -12.55 -12.19 34.92
N GLU A 872 -12.65 -10.99 34.39
CA GLU A 872 -13.88 -10.18 34.49
C GLU A 872 -15.15 -11.01 34.25
N GLY A 873 -16.04 -11.05 35.28
CA GLY A 873 -17.29 -11.82 35.25
C GLY A 873 -17.18 -13.35 35.47
N PHE A 874 -15.98 -13.88 35.69
CA PHE A 874 -15.77 -15.31 35.89
C PHE A 874 -14.79 -15.64 37.03
N VAL A 875 -15.10 -16.61 37.86
CA VAL A 875 -14.17 -17.18 38.84
C VAL A 875 -14.27 -18.72 38.80
N VAL A 876 -13.14 -19.40 38.68
CA VAL A 876 -13.10 -20.86 38.64
C VAL A 876 -12.16 -21.38 39.71
N PHE A 877 -12.69 -22.16 40.64
CA PHE A 877 -11.96 -22.95 41.64
C PHE A 877 -11.86 -24.39 41.15
N ILE A 878 -10.69 -24.99 41.24
CA ILE A 878 -10.46 -26.40 40.95
C ILE A 878 -9.83 -27.09 42.15
N SER A 879 -10.29 -28.30 42.47
CA SER A 879 -9.70 -29.11 43.51
C SER A 879 -8.30 -29.58 43.12
N THR A 880 -7.32 -29.41 44.01
CA THR A 880 -5.95 -29.91 43.84
C THR A 880 -5.76 -31.32 44.47
N SER A 881 -6.73 -31.77 45.27
CA SER A 881 -6.73 -33.09 45.90
C SER A 881 -7.06 -34.16 44.85
N ARG A 882 -6.37 -35.30 44.93
CA ARG A 882 -6.52 -36.46 44.08
C ARG A 882 -6.55 -37.75 44.86
N ASN A 883 -7.50 -38.63 44.54
CA ASN A 883 -7.55 -39.98 45.12
C ASN A 883 -6.70 -40.97 44.28
N LYS A 884 -6.52 -42.17 44.77
CA LYS A 884 -5.72 -43.22 44.07
C LYS A 884 -6.28 -43.58 42.69
N GLU A 885 -7.60 -43.57 42.52
CA GLU A 885 -8.25 -43.87 41.25
C GLU A 885 -7.96 -42.79 40.20
N MET A 886 -8.02 -41.51 40.57
CA MET A 886 -7.69 -40.39 39.69
C MET A 886 -6.23 -40.38 39.30
N MET A 887 -5.35 -40.71 40.24
CA MET A 887 -3.92 -40.86 39.97
C MET A 887 -3.68 -41.99 38.97
N ALA A 888 -4.36 -43.13 39.12
CA ALA A 888 -4.29 -44.26 38.18
C ALA A 888 -4.81 -43.84 36.79
N LYS A 889 -5.98 -43.19 36.69
CA LYS A 889 -6.52 -42.66 35.43
C LYS A 889 -5.56 -41.65 34.75
N GLY A 890 -4.92 -40.77 35.53
CA GLY A 890 -3.92 -39.84 35.04
C GLY A 890 -2.66 -40.53 34.50
N LEU A 891 -2.17 -41.53 35.22
CA LEU A 891 -1.00 -42.33 34.81
C LEU A 891 -1.28 -43.10 33.52
N VAL A 892 -2.45 -43.73 33.39
CA VAL A 892 -2.88 -44.42 32.15
C VAL A 892 -2.86 -43.47 30.95
N LYS A 893 -3.35 -42.22 31.11
CA LYS A 893 -3.30 -41.21 30.05
C LYS A 893 -1.85 -40.80 29.72
N ASP A 894 -0.95 -40.69 30.68
CA ASP A 894 0.46 -40.41 30.45
C ASP A 894 1.16 -41.57 29.72
N ILE A 895 0.89 -42.82 30.10
CA ILE A 895 1.41 -44.01 29.45
C ILE A 895 0.90 -44.11 28.01
N ALA A 896 -0.43 -43.98 27.79
CA ALA A 896 -1.02 -43.99 26.45
C ALA A 896 -0.38 -42.92 25.53
N ARG A 897 -0.15 -41.70 26.02
CA ARG A 897 0.55 -40.67 25.25
C ARG A 897 1.97 -41.06 24.89
N ARG A 898 2.73 -41.63 25.83
CA ARG A 898 4.12 -42.06 25.58
C ARG A 898 4.16 -43.18 24.53
N LEU A 899 3.22 -44.11 24.59
CA LEU A 899 3.05 -45.14 23.58
C LEU A 899 2.73 -44.59 22.21
N GLN A 900 1.83 -43.62 22.12
CA GLN A 900 1.52 -42.95 20.83
C GLN A 900 2.73 -42.13 20.27
N THR A 901 3.51 -41.52 21.15
CA THR A 901 4.73 -40.82 20.75
C THR A 901 5.75 -41.81 20.18
N LEU A 902 5.95 -42.94 20.86
CA LEU A 902 6.85 -44.01 20.40
C LEU A 902 6.39 -44.65 19.09
N ARG A 903 5.08 -44.85 18.91
CA ARG A 903 4.51 -45.30 17.62
C ARG A 903 4.88 -44.38 16.50
N LYS A 904 4.67 -43.07 16.68
CA LYS A 904 5.01 -42.04 15.69
C LYS A 904 6.52 -42.01 15.40
N GLU A 905 7.36 -42.09 16.43
CA GLU A 905 8.83 -42.12 16.30
C GLU A 905 9.34 -43.38 15.56
N ARG A 906 8.58 -44.48 15.62
CA ARG A 906 8.87 -45.73 14.93
C ARG A 906 8.22 -45.83 13.56
N GLY A 907 7.52 -44.78 13.07
CA GLY A 907 6.90 -44.73 11.75
C GLY A 907 5.60 -45.54 11.58
N TYR A 908 4.96 -45.95 12.68
CA TYR A 908 3.65 -46.63 12.61
C TYR A 908 2.55 -45.67 12.20
N ASN A 909 1.66 -46.14 11.35
CA ASN A 909 0.44 -45.42 11.01
C ASN A 909 -0.56 -45.42 12.17
N PRO A 910 -1.48 -44.47 12.25
CA PRO A 910 -2.55 -44.44 13.25
C PRO A 910 -3.42 -45.74 13.25
N THR A 911 -3.61 -46.33 12.11
CA THR A 911 -4.43 -47.54 11.87
C THR A 911 -3.69 -48.84 12.11
N ASP A 912 -2.37 -48.82 12.33
CA ASP A 912 -1.62 -50.06 12.58
C ASP A 912 -2.03 -50.67 13.92
N VAL A 913 -2.38 -51.97 13.94
CA VAL A 913 -2.72 -52.72 15.14
C VAL A 913 -1.45 -53.35 15.72
N LEU A 914 -1.17 -53.09 16.98
CA LEU A 914 -0.04 -53.65 17.71
C LEU A 914 -0.59 -54.75 18.66
N GLU A 915 -0.18 -55.98 18.46
CA GLU A 915 -0.61 -57.11 19.31
C GLU A 915 0.04 -57.07 20.70
N VAL A 916 1.26 -56.55 20.81
CA VAL A 916 1.99 -56.50 22.08
C VAL A 916 2.79 -55.21 22.21
N ALA A 917 2.66 -54.54 23.33
CA ALA A 917 3.54 -53.46 23.76
C ALA A 917 4.12 -53.78 25.13
N SER A 918 5.46 -53.81 25.26
CA SER A 918 6.14 -53.98 26.55
C SER A 918 6.91 -52.71 26.94
N ILE A 919 6.83 -52.31 28.20
CA ILE A 919 7.58 -51.21 28.78
C ILE A 919 8.65 -51.82 29.67
N LEU A 920 9.92 -51.69 29.24
CA LEU A 920 11.05 -52.25 29.97
C LEU A 920 11.65 -51.34 31.04
N GLU A 921 11.45 -50.00 30.90
CA GLU A 921 11.88 -49.00 31.87
C GLU A 921 10.85 -47.89 32.03
N LEU A 922 10.48 -47.58 33.25
CA LEU A 922 9.67 -46.37 33.61
C LEU A 922 10.62 -45.47 34.41
N ASP A 923 11.15 -44.41 33.75
CA ASP A 923 11.79 -43.30 34.41
C ASP A 923 10.79 -42.30 34.99
#